data_351f14d1f04ec9c032bfff9bf43153d4
#
_entry.id   351f14d1f04ec9c032bfff9bf43153d4
#
_cell.length_a   1.000
_cell.length_b   1.000
_cell.length_c   1.000
_cell.angle_alpha   90.00
_cell.angle_beta   90.00
_cell.angle_gamma   90.00
#
_symmetry.space_group_name_H-M   'P 1'
#
loop_
_entity.id
_entity.type
_entity.pdbx_description
1 polymer ?
#
loop_
_entity_poly.entity_id
_entity_poly.type
_entity_poly.pdbx_seq_one_letter_code
_entity_poly.pdbx_strand_id
1 'polypeptide(L)'
;MKNVSIKKMFAAAFAAAVLGGSAYADVPELQQLVPEAKGYELVYKFNPVKYASEGYQIDNSENISGKITRLGYLLKTVSKDGKTVWAFASFDPFSQNLADIGVPDFGTGTFQTYVNNLEVAGNGNVKTGKFEKGNIEFWPYNYGGQNAKNIPNATGAFDFGDSVGTDGGYGSMQIHNFLQKETVIAFNAFKQGQPDIGIGNCPEGNPDWTFSKSAAKLSSAEMYVVAKFENATFTKSQPIDVSKISFSGTSEKLDYAPNEEMVFTFKVDFGGQPAPKSPYKMAWERRGDDGATESGTCEISPEKPAVLKTKLGQDGFVKIFARLMNSRGKTIETTVNGKKQAIDFNGGAGVNITRLKNAVAEPADFDAFWAKQKAKLAKVPLKYKMEKVSKDGAYLDVYAVSVDCAGSRPVTGYLTIPANAREKSLPANVSFHGYGTHIQRAPQHSWGGAIRFDINAHGYDLGKDEAYYEEFFNNIKSNGQIYAFDPKQNSNPEEAYFNGMVLRVMRALEFVKSLPQWNGRELVVEGGSQGGLQTAWAAALDSDVTLAKPNITWCCDFAGDKVGKRLGGWRPQYVPALDYYDAAFHAKRIKCKTDVTRAGIGDYTCPPSGLAVFYNNITAPKRIKWVQGSTHGFIPKKPQVWIIEDGFED
;
A
#
# COMPACT_ATOMS: atom_id res chain seq x y z
N MET A 1 -62.36 -4.94 26.02
CA MET A 1 -62.03 -4.50 27.41
C MET A 1 -60.53 -4.46 27.56
N LYS A 2 -60.05 -3.32 28.06
CA LYS A 2 -58.69 -2.98 28.58
C LYS A 2 -57.57 -2.75 27.53
N ASN A 3 -57.45 -1.53 27.09
CA ASN A 3 -56.40 -0.53 27.36
C ASN A 3 -54.95 -1.03 27.26
N VAL A 4 -54.32 -0.64 26.16
CA VAL A 4 -52.85 -0.53 26.06
C VAL A 4 -52.52 0.93 25.83
N SER A 5 -51.76 1.49 26.77
CA SER A 5 -51.29 2.87 26.82
C SER A 5 -50.15 3.08 25.83
N ILE A 6 -50.30 3.99 24.89
CA ILE A 6 -49.24 4.47 23.99
C ILE A 6 -48.51 5.60 24.66
N LYS A 7 -47.25 5.36 25.05
CA LYS A 7 -46.32 6.43 25.43
C LYS A 7 -45.80 7.14 24.19
N LYS A 8 -46.21 8.37 23.99
CA LYS A 8 -45.66 9.31 23.01
C LYS A 8 -44.25 9.70 23.41
N MET A 9 -43.24 9.34 22.64
CA MET A 9 -41.93 9.99 22.68
C MET A 9 -41.98 11.23 21.78
N PHE A 10 -41.81 12.38 22.38
CA PHE A 10 -41.59 13.64 21.70
C PHE A 10 -40.17 13.66 21.10
N ALA A 11 -40.08 13.65 19.80
CA ALA A 11 -38.89 14.07 19.08
C ALA A 11 -38.96 15.59 18.93
N ALA A 12 -38.12 16.30 19.66
CA ALA A 12 -37.94 17.74 19.45
C ALA A 12 -37.07 17.93 18.18
N ALA A 13 -37.69 18.28 17.07
CA ALA A 13 -36.99 18.80 15.92
C ALA A 13 -36.56 20.24 16.19
N PHE A 14 -35.29 20.49 16.40
CA PHE A 14 -34.73 21.82 16.37
C PHE A 14 -34.71 22.30 14.91
N ALA A 15 -35.65 23.12 14.55
CA ALA A 15 -35.58 23.92 13.34
C ALA A 15 -34.56 25.04 13.57
N ALA A 16 -33.37 24.92 13.00
CA ALA A 16 -32.42 26.01 12.96
C ALA A 16 -32.92 27.06 11.96
N ALA A 17 -33.37 28.17 12.45
CA ALA A 17 -33.66 29.34 11.66
C ALA A 17 -32.37 29.85 11.01
N VAL A 18 -32.39 29.92 9.68
CA VAL A 18 -31.36 30.60 8.88
C VAL A 18 -31.48 32.10 9.14
N LEU A 19 -30.67 32.61 10.07
CA LEU A 19 -30.32 34.03 10.10
C LEU A 19 -28.94 34.16 9.47
N GLY A 20 -28.88 34.83 8.33
CA GLY A 20 -27.64 35.20 7.65
C GLY A 20 -26.81 36.14 8.55
N GLY A 21 -25.68 35.68 9.00
CA GLY A 21 -24.67 36.42 9.76
C GLY A 21 -23.55 35.48 10.14
N SER A 22 -22.34 35.73 9.65
CA SER A 22 -21.03 35.13 9.89
C SER A 22 -20.95 34.03 10.97
N ALA A 23 -21.17 32.79 10.62
CA ALA A 23 -21.24 31.64 11.54
C ALA A 23 -19.88 30.90 11.71
N TYR A 24 -18.75 31.58 11.56
CA TYR A 24 -17.43 30.93 11.63
C TYR A 24 -16.50 31.50 12.68
N ALA A 25 -16.89 32.54 13.40
CA ALA A 25 -15.91 33.40 13.97
C ALA A 25 -15.62 33.23 15.45
N ASP A 26 -16.57 33.03 16.28
CA ASP A 26 -16.33 33.11 17.72
C ASP A 26 -15.96 31.74 18.32
N VAL A 27 -14.88 31.71 19.13
CA VAL A 27 -14.59 30.60 20.04
C VAL A 27 -15.18 31.00 21.40
N PRO A 28 -16.48 30.73 21.66
CA PRO A 28 -17.14 31.19 22.88
C PRO A 28 -16.39 30.73 24.13
N GLU A 29 -15.81 29.55 24.07
CA GLU A 29 -15.04 28.95 25.15
C GLU A 29 -13.74 29.72 25.42
N LEU A 30 -13.02 30.14 24.37
CA LEU A 30 -11.84 31.00 24.51
C LEU A 30 -12.23 32.38 25.10
N GLN A 31 -13.32 32.98 24.62
CA GLN A 31 -13.77 34.29 25.11
C GLN A 31 -14.26 34.26 26.56
N GLN A 32 -14.84 33.12 27.00
CA GLN A 32 -15.19 32.93 28.40
C GLN A 32 -13.97 32.87 29.32
N LEU A 33 -12.89 32.23 28.85
CA LEU A 33 -11.65 32.08 29.60
C LEU A 33 -10.75 33.32 29.49
N VAL A 34 -10.73 33.94 28.33
CA VAL A 34 -9.85 35.06 27.97
C VAL A 34 -10.69 36.11 27.22
N PRO A 35 -11.39 37.02 27.96
CA PRO A 35 -12.25 38.04 27.33
C PRO A 35 -11.52 38.89 26.27
N GLU A 36 -10.20 39.11 26.43
CA GLU A 36 -9.34 39.86 25.52
C GLU A 36 -9.09 39.14 24.21
N ALA A 37 -9.38 37.83 24.14
CA ALA A 37 -9.26 37.04 22.92
C ALA A 37 -10.41 37.24 21.92
N LYS A 38 -11.22 38.29 22.07
CA LYS A 38 -12.23 38.67 21.10
C LYS A 38 -11.59 38.96 19.72
N GLY A 39 -12.21 38.45 18.67
CA GLY A 39 -11.75 38.63 17.28
C GLY A 39 -10.67 37.66 16.84
N TYR A 40 -10.42 36.58 17.56
CA TYR A 40 -9.67 35.43 17.06
C TYR A 40 -10.63 34.47 16.39
N GLU A 41 -10.21 33.96 15.23
CA GLU A 41 -10.88 32.95 14.43
C GLU A 41 -10.29 31.58 14.71
N LEU A 42 -11.13 30.54 14.82
CA LEU A 42 -10.68 29.17 15.04
C LEU A 42 -10.06 28.59 13.77
N VAL A 43 -8.79 28.26 13.81
CA VAL A 43 -8.09 27.58 12.71
C VAL A 43 -8.07 26.08 12.93
N TYR A 44 -7.60 25.62 14.08
CA TYR A 44 -7.58 24.19 14.40
C TYR A 44 -8.14 23.92 15.81
N LYS A 45 -8.86 22.79 15.93
CA LYS A 45 -9.21 22.20 17.21
C LYS A 45 -8.86 20.71 17.20
N PHE A 46 -8.28 20.21 18.28
CA PHE A 46 -7.97 18.80 18.43
C PHE A 46 -7.83 18.39 19.89
N ASN A 47 -7.92 17.10 20.14
CA ASN A 47 -7.59 16.50 21.43
C ASN A 47 -6.12 16.06 21.41
N PRO A 48 -5.20 16.69 22.15
CA PRO A 48 -3.78 16.34 22.12
C PRO A 48 -3.49 14.92 22.61
N VAL A 49 -4.34 14.31 23.46
CA VAL A 49 -4.22 12.91 23.89
C VAL A 49 -4.48 11.94 22.74
N LYS A 50 -5.34 12.32 21.80
CA LYS A 50 -5.81 11.47 20.70
C LYS A 50 -5.29 11.92 19.32
N TYR A 51 -4.52 12.99 19.28
CA TYR A 51 -4.09 13.59 18.01
C TYR A 51 -3.40 12.58 17.07
N ALA A 52 -2.54 11.71 17.62
CA ALA A 52 -1.84 10.70 16.83
C ALA A 52 -2.78 9.72 16.08
N SER A 53 -3.99 9.48 16.62
CA SER A 53 -4.98 8.56 16.03
C SER A 53 -6.12 9.26 15.29
N GLU A 54 -6.57 10.42 15.80
CA GLU A 54 -7.77 11.11 15.32
C GLU A 54 -7.44 12.35 14.46
N GLY A 55 -6.25 12.96 14.63
CA GLY A 55 -5.88 14.21 13.97
C GLY A 55 -6.71 15.40 14.46
N TYR A 56 -6.97 16.37 13.59
CA TYR A 56 -7.80 17.52 13.89
C TYR A 56 -9.28 17.18 13.92
N GLN A 57 -9.97 17.65 14.95
CA GLN A 57 -11.44 17.63 15.02
C GLN A 57 -12.05 18.76 14.17
N ILE A 58 -11.38 19.92 14.12
CA ILE A 58 -11.71 21.06 13.27
C ILE A 58 -10.45 21.50 12.56
N ASP A 59 -10.55 21.70 11.25
CA ASP A 59 -9.52 22.24 10.40
C ASP A 59 -10.17 23.27 9.45
N ASN A 60 -9.96 24.52 9.76
CA ASN A 60 -10.46 25.66 9.00
C ASN A 60 -9.34 26.34 8.18
N SER A 61 -8.14 25.77 8.12
CA SER A 61 -7.00 26.40 7.45
C SER A 61 -7.23 26.71 5.97
N GLU A 62 -8.05 25.89 5.31
CA GLU A 62 -8.45 26.11 3.90
C GLU A 62 -9.69 27.03 3.77
N ASN A 63 -10.39 27.29 4.88
CA ASN A 63 -11.65 28.05 4.88
C ASN A 63 -11.47 29.52 5.21
N ILE A 64 -10.33 29.90 5.80
CA ILE A 64 -10.05 31.24 6.24
C ILE A 64 -8.91 31.81 5.39
N SER A 65 -9.06 33.03 4.94
CA SER A 65 -8.01 33.80 4.28
C SER A 65 -8.02 35.24 4.79
N GLY A 66 -6.87 35.85 4.73
CA GLY A 66 -6.61 37.21 5.21
C GLY A 66 -5.18 37.30 5.73
N LYS A 67 -4.71 38.53 5.93
CA LYS A 67 -3.39 38.75 6.53
C LYS A 67 -3.48 38.44 8.03
N ILE A 68 -2.68 37.51 8.50
CA ILE A 68 -2.60 37.16 9.91
C ILE A 68 -1.92 38.30 10.66
N THR A 69 -2.57 38.81 11.69
CA THR A 69 -2.02 39.89 12.53
C THR A 69 -1.58 39.39 13.90
N ARG A 70 -2.13 38.25 14.38
CA ARG A 70 -1.75 37.64 15.64
C ARG A 70 -2.09 36.15 15.66
N LEU A 71 -1.28 35.33 16.29
CA LEU A 71 -1.54 33.92 16.54
C LEU A 71 -1.88 33.69 18.00
N GLY A 72 -2.69 32.66 18.30
CA GLY A 72 -3.03 32.27 19.64
C GLY A 72 -3.19 30.75 19.79
N TYR A 73 -2.81 30.25 20.95
CA TYR A 73 -2.85 28.83 21.31
C TYR A 73 -3.46 28.68 22.70
N LEU A 74 -4.56 27.95 22.78
CA LEU A 74 -5.21 27.63 24.07
C LEU A 74 -5.11 26.12 24.31
N LEU A 75 -4.44 25.73 25.38
CA LEU A 75 -4.53 24.37 25.91
C LEU A 75 -5.40 24.39 27.17
N LYS A 76 -6.45 23.58 27.18
CA LYS A 76 -7.36 23.37 28.30
C LYS A 76 -7.37 21.89 28.66
N THR A 77 -7.16 21.59 29.93
CA THR A 77 -7.15 20.23 30.45
C THR A 77 -8.13 20.11 31.61
N VAL A 78 -8.74 18.93 31.76
CA VAL A 78 -9.55 18.57 32.92
C VAL A 78 -8.96 17.31 33.51
N SER A 79 -8.55 17.35 34.75
CA SER A 79 -8.04 16.18 35.47
C SER A 79 -9.17 15.25 35.92
N LYS A 80 -8.84 14.02 36.31
CA LYS A 80 -9.82 13.01 36.75
C LYS A 80 -10.58 13.40 38.02
N ASP A 81 -10.02 14.28 38.80
CA ASP A 81 -10.68 14.90 39.97
C ASP A 81 -11.57 16.11 39.65
N GLY A 82 -11.72 16.42 38.32
CA GLY A 82 -12.59 17.48 37.81
C GLY A 82 -11.97 18.88 37.78
N LYS A 83 -10.71 19.05 38.17
CA LYS A 83 -10.04 20.35 38.12
C LYS A 83 -9.71 20.76 36.71
N THR A 84 -10.16 21.95 36.29
CA THR A 84 -9.83 22.55 35.00
C THR A 84 -8.59 23.43 35.10
N VAL A 85 -7.58 23.14 34.26
CA VAL A 85 -6.36 23.95 34.13
C VAL A 85 -6.20 24.34 32.66
N TRP A 86 -5.89 25.61 32.42
CA TRP A 86 -5.73 26.13 31.07
C TRP A 86 -4.64 27.20 31.00
N ALA A 87 -4.05 27.34 29.80
CA ALA A 87 -3.20 28.47 29.44
C ALA A 87 -3.49 28.89 28.00
N PHE A 88 -3.46 30.16 27.75
CA PHE A 88 -3.53 30.79 26.44
C PHE A 88 -2.27 31.60 26.22
N ALA A 89 -1.58 31.34 25.12
CA ALA A 89 -0.43 32.10 24.66
C ALA A 89 -0.74 32.75 23.32
N SER A 90 -0.48 34.02 23.16
CA SER A 90 -0.64 34.71 21.90
C SER A 90 0.57 35.61 21.60
N PHE A 91 0.91 35.78 20.32
CA PHE A 91 2.09 36.50 19.86
C PHE A 91 1.97 36.93 18.38
N ASP A 92 2.92 37.73 17.93
CA ASP A 92 3.01 38.14 16.53
C ASP A 92 3.19 36.92 15.62
N PRO A 93 2.62 36.93 14.40
CA PRO A 93 2.67 35.76 13.53
C PRO A 93 4.11 35.48 13.04
N PHE A 94 4.55 34.25 13.19
CA PHE A 94 5.81 33.74 12.62
C PHE A 94 5.63 33.21 11.19
N SER A 95 4.40 32.99 10.76
CA SER A 95 4.03 32.63 9.38
C SER A 95 2.71 33.29 8.99
N GLN A 96 2.56 33.55 7.70
CA GLN A 96 1.29 33.98 7.08
C GLN A 96 0.53 32.79 6.47
N ASN A 97 1.10 31.60 6.50
CA ASN A 97 0.48 30.37 6.01
C ASN A 97 -0.17 29.61 7.18
N LEU A 98 -1.48 29.42 7.14
CA LEU A 98 -2.20 28.68 8.17
C LEU A 98 -1.77 27.20 8.30
N ALA A 99 -1.20 26.62 7.26
CA ALA A 99 -0.65 25.27 7.34
C ALA A 99 0.56 25.17 8.29
N ASP A 100 1.32 26.26 8.47
CA ASP A 100 2.54 26.27 9.30
C ASP A 100 2.24 26.43 10.79
N ILE A 101 1.05 26.92 11.15
CA ILE A 101 0.73 27.24 12.55
C ILE A 101 0.09 26.08 13.32
N GLY A 102 -0.29 25.01 12.65
CA GLY A 102 -0.80 23.79 13.27
C GLY A 102 0.32 22.87 13.74
N VAL A 103 -0.07 21.73 14.31
CA VAL A 103 0.88 20.66 14.65
C VAL A 103 1.42 20.06 13.37
N PRO A 104 2.74 19.96 13.20
CA PRO A 104 3.30 19.36 11.99
C PRO A 104 2.97 17.87 11.92
N ASP A 105 2.71 17.40 10.70
CA ASP A 105 2.53 15.98 10.45
C ASP A 105 3.84 15.21 10.62
N PHE A 106 3.74 13.94 10.98
CA PHE A 106 4.88 13.04 11.07
C PHE A 106 5.66 13.01 9.74
N GLY A 107 6.96 13.22 9.83
CA GLY A 107 7.85 13.25 8.66
C GLY A 107 8.08 14.64 8.07
N THR A 108 7.41 15.68 8.56
CA THR A 108 7.76 17.07 8.24
C THR A 108 9.01 17.52 9.06
N GLY A 109 9.68 18.57 8.62
CA GLY A 109 10.86 19.07 9.33
C GLY A 109 10.52 19.63 10.72
N THR A 110 11.50 19.63 11.62
CA THR A 110 11.43 20.33 12.90
C THR A 110 11.53 21.83 12.65
N PHE A 111 10.77 22.61 13.40
CA PHE A 111 10.78 24.07 13.30
C PHE A 111 10.85 24.69 14.69
N GLN A 112 11.67 25.71 14.83
CA GLN A 112 11.85 26.45 16.08
C GLN A 112 12.11 27.93 15.77
N THR A 113 11.39 28.85 16.39
CA THR A 113 11.58 30.29 16.14
C THR A 113 11.23 31.15 17.35
N TYR A 114 11.86 32.33 17.44
CA TYR A 114 11.42 33.39 18.34
C TYR A 114 10.07 33.95 17.91
N VAL A 115 9.25 34.30 18.90
CA VAL A 115 8.02 35.07 18.72
C VAL A 115 8.10 36.36 19.55
N ASN A 116 7.55 37.44 19.01
CA ASN A 116 7.55 38.73 19.67
C ASN A 116 6.17 39.02 20.26
N ASN A 117 6.14 39.93 21.22
CA ASN A 117 4.91 40.40 21.89
C ASN A 117 4.09 39.23 22.44
N LEU A 118 4.77 38.35 23.19
CA LEU A 118 4.11 37.22 23.86
C LEU A 118 3.16 37.72 24.95
N GLU A 119 1.89 37.32 24.87
CA GLU A 119 0.90 37.52 25.92
C GLU A 119 0.46 36.17 26.45
N VAL A 120 0.47 35.99 27.76
CA VAL A 120 0.10 34.76 28.45
C VAL A 120 -1.04 35.05 29.43
N ALA A 121 -2.10 34.23 29.31
CA ALA A 121 -3.19 34.16 30.30
C ALA A 121 -3.40 32.70 30.72
N GLY A 122 -3.84 32.46 31.96
CA GLY A 122 -4.07 31.10 32.43
C GLY A 122 -4.41 31.04 33.92
N ASN A 123 -4.87 29.88 34.34
CA ASN A 123 -5.08 29.54 35.73
C ASN A 123 -4.17 28.40 36.22
N GLY A 124 -3.26 27.95 35.35
CA GLY A 124 -2.23 26.96 35.65
C GLY A 124 -1.01 27.60 36.34
N ASN A 125 0.04 26.82 36.50
CA ASN A 125 1.31 27.29 37.04
C ASN A 125 2.11 28.03 35.96
N VAL A 126 1.56 29.12 35.40
CA VAL A 126 2.17 29.97 34.38
C VAL A 126 2.19 31.41 34.84
N LYS A 127 3.25 32.14 34.47
CA LYS A 127 3.36 33.58 34.66
C LYS A 127 2.51 34.29 33.60
N THR A 128 1.44 34.92 34.05
CA THR A 128 0.54 35.68 33.16
C THR A 128 1.06 37.08 32.92
N GLY A 129 0.75 37.66 31.77
CA GLY A 129 1.12 39.03 31.43
C GLY A 129 1.63 39.17 30.00
N LYS A 130 2.27 40.33 29.76
CA LYS A 130 2.88 40.68 28.48
C LYS A 130 4.40 40.61 28.58
N PHE A 131 5.01 39.94 27.61
CA PHE A 131 6.44 39.72 27.52
C PHE A 131 6.94 40.12 26.14
N GLU A 132 8.15 40.66 26.09
CA GLU A 132 8.73 41.11 24.82
C GLU A 132 8.90 39.95 23.82
N LYS A 133 9.35 38.81 24.32
CA LYS A 133 9.72 37.64 23.50
C LYS A 133 9.30 36.34 24.16
N GLY A 134 8.99 35.36 23.30
CA GLY A 134 8.88 33.94 23.60
C GLY A 134 9.46 33.12 22.46
N ASN A 135 9.23 31.82 22.47
CA ASN A 135 9.48 30.97 21.32
C ASN A 135 8.35 29.97 21.14
N ILE A 136 8.28 29.41 19.94
CA ILE A 136 7.46 28.26 19.60
C ILE A 136 8.33 27.22 18.89
N GLU A 137 8.08 25.95 19.20
CA GLU A 137 8.77 24.80 18.66
C GLU A 137 7.76 23.76 18.17
N PHE A 138 8.06 23.16 17.04
CA PHE A 138 7.34 22.03 16.45
C PHE A 138 8.31 20.89 16.18
N TRP A 139 8.05 19.74 16.77
CA TRP A 139 8.87 18.54 16.65
C TRP A 139 8.01 17.40 16.11
N PRO A 140 7.99 17.19 14.78
CA PRO A 140 7.09 16.22 14.19
C PRO A 140 7.49 14.76 14.45
N TYR A 141 8.76 14.53 14.81
CA TYR A 141 9.32 13.19 14.73
C TYR A 141 10.22 12.82 15.91
N ASN A 142 11.10 13.69 16.31
CA ASN A 142 12.15 13.38 17.27
C ASN A 142 12.62 14.63 17.99
N TYR A 143 12.72 14.55 19.31
CA TYR A 143 13.48 15.52 20.07
C TYR A 143 14.95 15.26 19.84
N GLY A 144 15.63 16.14 19.26
CA GLY A 144 17.04 15.98 19.13
C GLY A 144 17.71 17.31 18.84
N GLY A 145 18.63 17.69 19.66
CA GLY A 145 19.53 18.81 19.36
C GLY A 145 20.25 18.70 18.02
N GLN A 146 20.18 17.54 17.38
CA GLN A 146 20.67 17.33 16.00
C GLN A 146 19.75 17.97 14.96
N ASN A 147 18.45 18.00 15.17
CA ASN A 147 17.49 18.61 14.25
C ASN A 147 17.47 20.14 14.42
N ALA A 148 17.61 20.64 15.63
CA ALA A 148 17.64 22.08 15.91
C ALA A 148 18.81 22.81 15.23
N LYS A 149 19.94 22.15 15.03
CA LYS A 149 21.13 22.74 14.39
C LYS A 149 20.94 23.14 12.93
N ASN A 150 19.98 22.56 12.25
CA ASN A 150 19.74 22.76 10.82
C ASN A 150 18.49 23.59 10.54
N ILE A 151 17.83 24.13 11.55
CA ILE A 151 16.60 24.89 11.39
C ILE A 151 16.96 26.38 11.24
N PRO A 152 16.54 27.05 10.17
CA PRO A 152 16.72 28.48 10.02
C PRO A 152 16.10 29.21 11.23
N ASN A 153 16.86 30.10 11.84
CA ASN A 153 16.49 30.87 13.04
C ASN A 153 16.34 30.05 14.34
N ALA A 154 16.64 28.76 14.34
CA ALA A 154 16.73 28.00 15.58
C ALA A 154 18.00 28.42 16.34
N THR A 155 17.86 28.73 17.62
CA THR A 155 19.00 28.91 18.50
C THR A 155 18.85 27.92 19.64
N GLY A 156 19.84 27.08 19.87
CA GLY A 156 19.83 26.06 20.93
C GLY A 156 19.64 26.61 22.36
N ALA A 157 19.34 27.90 22.48
CA ALA A 157 19.01 28.57 23.73
C ALA A 157 17.54 28.42 24.15
N PHE A 158 16.70 27.85 23.29
CA PHE A 158 15.27 27.70 23.57
C PHE A 158 14.91 26.37 24.16
N ASP A 159 15.73 25.41 23.90
CA ASP A 159 15.59 24.07 24.41
C ASP A 159 16.18 24.01 25.82
N PHE A 160 15.34 24.06 26.80
CA PHE A 160 15.73 24.07 28.21
C PHE A 160 16.09 22.69 28.75
N GLY A 161 16.60 21.81 27.90
CA GLY A 161 17.13 20.52 28.31
C GLY A 161 16.35 19.32 27.82
N ASP A 162 15.67 19.46 26.69
CA ASP A 162 15.08 18.33 26.00
C ASP A 162 16.13 17.24 25.76
N SER A 163 15.90 16.08 26.30
CA SER A 163 16.70 14.93 26.01
C SER A 163 16.35 14.39 24.65
N VAL A 164 17.38 14.03 23.88
CA VAL A 164 17.24 13.35 22.59
C VAL A 164 16.49 12.04 22.82
N GLY A 165 15.19 12.02 22.56
CA GLY A 165 14.39 10.79 22.56
C GLY A 165 14.57 10.06 21.23
N THR A 166 14.67 8.76 21.28
CA THR A 166 14.67 7.87 20.09
C THR A 166 13.28 7.39 19.74
N ASP A 167 12.29 7.70 20.55
CA ASP A 167 10.92 7.21 20.41
C ASP A 167 10.13 8.16 19.52
N GLY A 168 9.76 7.70 18.35
CA GLY A 168 9.04 8.48 17.34
C GLY A 168 7.79 9.16 17.87
N GLY A 169 7.87 10.47 18.11
CA GLY A 169 6.72 11.31 18.47
C GLY A 169 5.84 11.57 17.25
N TYR A 170 4.54 11.68 17.50
CA TYR A 170 3.52 12.01 16.49
C TYR A 170 3.10 13.47 16.58
N GLY A 171 4.04 14.36 16.43
CA GLY A 171 3.81 15.78 16.56
C GLY A 171 3.89 16.26 18.00
N SER A 172 4.80 17.17 18.21
CA SER A 172 4.99 17.87 19.48
C SER A 172 4.96 19.36 19.21
N MET A 173 4.48 20.10 20.18
CA MET A 173 4.52 21.54 20.15
C MET A 173 4.81 22.06 21.55
N GLN A 174 5.68 23.05 21.61
CA GLN A 174 6.00 23.74 22.85
C GLN A 174 5.98 25.25 22.63
N ILE A 175 5.50 25.99 23.61
CA ILE A 175 5.56 27.45 23.67
C ILE A 175 6.20 27.83 24.99
N HIS A 176 7.31 28.56 24.89
CA HIS A 176 8.08 29.00 26.05
C HIS A 176 8.06 30.52 26.22
N ASN A 177 8.00 30.93 27.44
CA ASN A 177 8.46 32.23 27.87
C ASN A 177 9.92 32.11 28.37
N PHE A 178 10.87 32.06 27.40
CA PHE A 178 12.25 31.75 27.72
C PHE A 178 12.93 32.82 28.60
N LEU A 179 12.49 34.08 28.54
CA LEU A 179 13.00 35.15 29.42
C LEU A 179 12.63 34.87 30.91
N GLN A 180 11.56 34.14 31.16
CA GLN A 180 11.15 33.72 32.47
C GLN A 180 11.54 32.27 32.78
N LYS A 181 12.22 31.59 31.88
CA LYS A 181 12.56 30.15 31.94
C LYS A 181 11.33 29.30 32.26
N GLU A 182 10.30 29.46 31.44
CA GLU A 182 8.99 28.85 31.68
C GLU A 182 8.43 28.25 30.40
N THR A 183 7.98 27.00 30.47
CA THR A 183 7.11 26.39 29.49
C THR A 183 5.70 26.85 29.74
N VAL A 184 5.06 27.49 28.76
CA VAL A 184 3.69 27.96 28.88
C VAL A 184 2.72 26.84 28.52
N ILE A 185 2.93 26.23 27.36
CA ILE A 185 2.14 25.13 26.82
C ILE A 185 3.10 24.12 26.21
N ALA A 186 2.88 22.83 26.51
CA ALA A 186 3.59 21.75 25.86
C ALA A 186 2.67 20.56 25.63
N PHE A 187 2.79 19.90 24.50
CA PHE A 187 2.28 18.56 24.32
C PHE A 187 3.18 17.76 23.38
N ASN A 188 3.21 16.45 23.62
CA ASN A 188 3.90 15.50 22.80
C ASN A 188 3.00 14.28 22.57
N ALA A 189 2.62 14.05 21.33
CA ALA A 189 1.81 12.92 20.94
C ALA A 189 2.70 11.77 20.45
N PHE A 190 2.73 10.65 21.19
CA PHE A 190 3.50 9.47 20.82
C PHE A 190 2.64 8.49 20.02
N LYS A 191 3.28 7.76 19.13
CA LYS A 191 2.67 6.65 18.38
C LYS A 191 2.23 5.52 19.30
N GLN A 192 3.04 5.25 20.30
CA GLN A 192 2.79 4.22 21.30
C GLN A 192 3.08 4.83 22.68
N GLY A 193 2.13 4.69 23.59
CA GLY A 193 2.28 5.17 24.94
C GLY A 193 1.30 6.28 25.31
N GLN A 194 1.56 6.90 26.47
CA GLN A 194 0.75 7.99 27.00
C GLN A 194 1.37 9.31 26.55
N PRO A 195 0.60 10.19 25.87
CA PRO A 195 1.10 11.51 25.51
C PRO A 195 1.50 12.33 26.74
N ASP A 196 2.48 13.20 26.54
CA ASP A 196 2.87 14.20 27.55
C ASP A 196 2.14 15.51 27.25
N ILE A 197 1.56 16.12 28.27
CA ILE A 197 0.79 17.36 28.16
C ILE A 197 1.10 18.22 29.37
N GLY A 198 1.46 19.48 29.15
CA GLY A 198 1.87 20.39 30.20
C GLY A 198 1.36 21.81 30.05
N ILE A 199 1.06 22.42 31.18
CA ILE A 199 0.78 23.85 31.37
C ILE A 199 1.63 24.34 32.53
N GLY A 200 2.60 25.17 32.22
CA GLY A 200 3.61 25.62 33.19
C GLY A 200 4.79 24.65 33.35
N ASN A 201 5.75 24.99 34.17
CA ASN A 201 6.92 24.17 34.44
C ASN A 201 6.59 22.89 35.21
N CYS A 202 7.40 21.86 34.96
CA CYS A 202 7.37 20.66 35.77
C CYS A 202 7.67 20.93 37.24
N PRO A 203 6.92 20.33 38.19
CA PRO A 203 7.18 20.50 39.62
C PRO A 203 8.60 20.12 40.07
N GLU A 204 9.24 19.20 39.37
CA GLU A 204 10.60 18.74 39.65
C GLU A 204 11.69 19.73 39.16
N GLY A 205 11.32 20.88 38.60
CA GLY A 205 12.24 21.97 38.28
C GLY A 205 12.82 21.94 36.87
N ASN A 206 12.39 21.04 36.00
CA ASN A 206 12.70 21.09 34.58
C ASN A 206 11.73 22.06 33.88
N PRO A 207 12.19 23.20 33.36
CA PRO A 207 11.31 24.18 32.71
C PRO A 207 10.76 23.75 31.37
N ASP A 208 11.31 22.70 30.79
CA ASP A 208 11.03 22.28 29.44
C ASP A 208 9.93 21.21 29.36
N TRP A 209 9.98 20.24 30.26
CA TRP A 209 9.03 19.15 30.32
C TRP A 209 8.16 19.20 31.54
N THR A 210 6.94 19.38 31.29
CA THR A 210 6.02 19.55 32.38
C THR A 210 5.42 18.27 32.89
N PHE A 211 5.26 17.22 32.10
CA PHE A 211 4.52 16.05 32.56
C PHE A 211 4.78 14.79 31.74
N SER A 212 5.74 13.98 32.13
CA SER A 212 5.84 12.63 31.60
C SER A 212 4.60 11.80 31.89
N LYS A 213 3.97 11.23 30.85
CA LYS A 213 2.78 10.36 30.94
C LYS A 213 1.58 11.04 31.61
N SER A 214 1.49 12.34 31.53
CA SER A 214 0.46 13.12 32.21
C SER A 214 -0.95 12.91 31.67
N ALA A 215 -1.09 12.52 30.40
CA ALA A 215 -2.38 12.21 29.79
C ALA A 215 -3.18 11.17 30.58
N ALA A 216 -2.52 10.23 31.27
CA ALA A 216 -3.18 9.26 32.14
C ALA A 216 -3.93 9.87 33.34
N LYS A 217 -3.58 11.10 33.74
CA LYS A 217 -4.20 11.84 34.86
C LYS A 217 -5.37 12.70 34.39
N LEU A 218 -5.57 12.86 33.09
CA LEU A 218 -6.60 13.72 32.52
C LEU A 218 -7.87 12.94 32.20
N SER A 219 -9.03 13.61 32.37
CA SER A 219 -10.31 13.15 31.81
C SER A 219 -10.55 13.74 30.42
N SER A 220 -10.05 14.95 30.17
CA SER A 220 -10.09 15.57 28.84
C SER A 220 -8.94 16.55 28.62
N ALA A 221 -8.59 16.77 27.36
CA ALA A 221 -7.69 17.81 26.90
C ALA A 221 -8.15 18.34 25.55
N GLU A 222 -8.13 19.65 25.38
CA GLU A 222 -8.51 20.34 24.15
C GLU A 222 -7.46 21.39 23.80
N MET A 223 -7.04 21.39 22.55
CA MET A 223 -6.14 22.38 21.97
C MET A 223 -6.87 23.17 20.91
N TYR A 224 -6.80 24.48 21.02
CA TYR A 224 -7.34 25.43 20.05
C TYR A 224 -6.18 26.26 19.49
N VAL A 225 -6.05 26.27 18.18
CA VAL A 225 -5.15 27.17 17.45
C VAL A 225 -6.01 28.20 16.75
N VAL A 226 -5.76 29.47 17.08
CA VAL A 226 -6.59 30.60 16.64
C VAL A 226 -5.72 31.69 16.04
N ALA A 227 -6.29 32.52 15.17
CA ALA A 227 -5.58 33.64 14.56
C ALA A 227 -6.49 34.87 14.46
N LYS A 228 -5.89 36.07 14.60
CA LYS A 228 -6.53 37.33 14.19
C LYS A 228 -6.11 37.68 12.79
N PHE A 229 -7.06 38.20 12.01
CA PHE A 229 -6.82 38.60 10.63
C PHE A 229 -7.19 40.06 10.40
N GLU A 230 -6.46 40.65 9.51
CA GLU A 230 -6.88 41.89 8.84
C GLU A 230 -7.73 41.48 7.63
N ASN A 231 -9.01 41.91 7.62
CA ASN A 231 -9.95 41.60 6.54
C ASN A 231 -10.14 40.08 6.30
N ALA A 232 -10.45 39.34 7.35
CA ALA A 232 -10.76 37.90 7.22
C ALA A 232 -11.90 37.65 6.25
N THR A 233 -11.70 36.72 5.33
CA THR A 233 -12.74 36.18 4.48
C THR A 233 -12.92 34.70 4.73
N PHE A 234 -14.18 34.30 4.84
CA PHE A 234 -14.55 32.91 5.11
C PHE A 234 -15.16 32.31 3.84
N THR A 235 -14.64 31.18 3.44
CA THR A 235 -15.21 30.40 2.36
C THR A 235 -15.58 29.04 2.92
N LYS A 236 -16.87 28.72 2.89
CA LYS A 236 -17.31 27.37 3.30
C LYS A 236 -16.81 26.37 2.28
N SER A 237 -15.65 25.74 2.53
CA SER A 237 -15.26 24.57 1.77
C SER A 237 -16.10 23.40 2.26
N GLN A 238 -16.69 22.64 1.33
CA GLN A 238 -17.24 21.34 1.66
C GLN A 238 -16.08 20.40 1.97
N PRO A 239 -16.18 19.54 2.99
CA PRO A 239 -15.17 18.52 3.24
C PRO A 239 -14.99 17.68 1.97
N ILE A 240 -13.74 17.48 1.55
CA ILE A 240 -13.44 16.66 0.38
C ILE A 240 -13.67 15.21 0.75
N ASP A 241 -14.57 14.55 0.04
CA ASP A 241 -14.77 13.11 0.11
C ASP A 241 -13.60 12.41 -0.60
N VAL A 242 -12.63 11.96 0.17
CA VAL A 242 -11.41 11.31 -0.34
C VAL A 242 -11.70 10.04 -1.15
N SER A 243 -12.86 9.41 -0.96
CA SER A 243 -13.24 8.21 -1.73
C SER A 243 -13.51 8.50 -3.21
N LYS A 244 -13.77 9.76 -3.55
CA LYS A 244 -13.99 10.24 -4.91
C LYS A 244 -12.71 10.72 -5.60
N ILE A 245 -11.63 10.89 -4.86
CA ILE A 245 -10.36 11.31 -5.44
C ILE A 245 -9.80 10.17 -6.29
N SER A 246 -9.41 10.49 -7.51
CA SER A 246 -8.60 9.63 -8.35
C SER A 246 -7.25 10.25 -8.61
N PHE A 247 -6.21 9.41 -8.59
CA PHE A 247 -4.84 9.79 -8.87
C PHE A 247 -4.26 8.80 -9.87
N SER A 248 -3.72 9.28 -10.97
CA SER A 248 -3.22 8.46 -12.06
C SER A 248 -1.92 8.98 -12.61
N GLY A 249 -1.11 8.08 -13.14
CA GLY A 249 0.10 8.41 -13.88
C GLY A 249 0.10 7.72 -15.25
N THR A 250 0.65 8.40 -16.23
CA THR A 250 0.84 7.88 -17.59
C THR A 250 2.27 8.14 -18.04
N SER A 251 2.78 7.35 -18.97
CA SER A 251 4.02 7.63 -19.71
C SER A 251 3.70 7.82 -21.19
N GLU A 252 4.54 8.56 -21.92
CA GLU A 252 4.34 8.76 -23.35
C GLU A 252 4.49 7.46 -24.13
N LYS A 253 5.43 6.62 -23.73
CA LYS A 253 5.73 5.32 -24.34
C LYS A 253 5.90 4.24 -23.27
N LEU A 254 5.82 3.01 -23.66
CA LEU A 254 6.25 1.86 -22.86
C LEU A 254 7.76 1.64 -22.99
N ASP A 255 8.28 1.68 -24.22
CA ASP A 255 9.64 1.30 -24.60
C ASP A 255 10.38 2.48 -25.21
N TYR A 256 11.54 2.79 -24.70
CA TYR A 256 12.40 3.91 -25.06
C TYR A 256 13.75 3.43 -25.58
N ALA A 257 14.47 4.31 -26.28
CA ALA A 257 15.88 4.10 -26.57
C ALA A 257 16.76 4.39 -25.34
N PRO A 258 17.98 3.84 -25.24
CA PRO A 258 18.94 4.22 -24.20
C PRO A 258 19.19 5.72 -24.16
N ASN A 259 19.11 6.31 -22.95
CA ASN A 259 19.23 7.75 -22.68
C ASN A 259 18.13 8.63 -23.29
N GLU A 260 17.09 8.10 -23.92
CA GLU A 260 15.92 8.86 -24.31
C GLU A 260 15.16 9.33 -23.07
N GLU A 261 14.67 10.60 -23.08
CA GLU A 261 13.92 11.17 -21.98
C GLU A 261 12.55 10.48 -21.85
N MET A 262 12.31 9.91 -20.69
CA MET A 262 11.02 9.35 -20.29
C MET A 262 10.21 10.42 -19.59
N VAL A 263 9.01 10.70 -20.08
CA VAL A 263 8.10 11.69 -19.50
C VAL A 263 6.90 11.00 -18.86
N PHE A 264 6.71 11.22 -17.57
CA PHE A 264 5.56 10.74 -16.82
C PHE A 264 4.68 11.92 -16.43
N THR A 265 3.39 11.82 -16.71
CA THR A 265 2.39 12.84 -16.37
C THR A 265 1.42 12.29 -15.33
N PHE A 266 1.30 13.00 -14.21
CA PHE A 266 0.40 12.65 -13.11
C PHE A 266 -0.77 13.60 -13.06
N LYS A 267 -1.96 13.05 -12.84
CA LYS A 267 -3.21 13.82 -12.73
C LYS A 267 -3.95 13.44 -11.46
N VAL A 268 -4.52 14.44 -10.82
CA VAL A 268 -5.47 14.28 -9.71
C VAL A 268 -6.84 14.78 -10.18
N ASP A 269 -7.89 14.04 -9.81
CA ASP A 269 -9.28 14.43 -10.07
C ASP A 269 -10.07 14.25 -8.76
N PHE A 270 -10.80 15.26 -8.36
CA PHE A 270 -11.60 15.28 -7.14
C PHE A 270 -13.02 14.72 -7.33
N GLY A 271 -13.32 14.07 -8.45
CA GLY A 271 -14.61 13.42 -8.70
C GLY A 271 -15.78 14.39 -8.77
N GLY A 272 -15.57 15.54 -9.41
CA GLY A 272 -16.58 16.61 -9.53
C GLY A 272 -16.74 17.50 -8.30
N GLN A 273 -15.93 17.27 -7.26
CA GLN A 273 -15.88 18.16 -6.09
C GLN A 273 -15.01 19.39 -6.39
N PRO A 274 -15.25 20.54 -5.75
CA PRO A 274 -14.35 21.68 -5.83
C PRO A 274 -12.93 21.27 -5.42
N ALA A 275 -11.94 21.69 -6.20
CA ALA A 275 -10.54 21.50 -5.83
C ALA A 275 -10.20 22.32 -4.56
N PRO A 276 -9.26 21.86 -3.72
CA PRO A 276 -8.75 22.65 -2.61
C PRO A 276 -8.18 23.98 -3.09
N LYS A 277 -8.25 25.01 -2.27
CA LYS A 277 -7.62 26.32 -2.58
C LYS A 277 -6.11 26.21 -2.71
N SER A 278 -5.50 25.43 -1.80
CA SER A 278 -4.07 25.16 -1.84
C SER A 278 -3.79 23.88 -2.62
N PRO A 279 -2.85 23.89 -3.58
CA PRO A 279 -2.57 22.71 -4.39
C PRO A 279 -2.13 21.55 -3.49
N TYR A 280 -2.53 20.34 -3.85
CA TYR A 280 -2.00 19.14 -3.24
C TYR A 280 -0.53 18.95 -3.60
N LYS A 281 0.15 18.07 -2.90
CA LYS A 281 1.53 17.68 -3.17
C LYS A 281 1.58 16.24 -3.65
N MET A 282 2.58 15.95 -4.44
CA MET A 282 2.92 14.60 -4.85
C MET A 282 4.35 14.32 -4.41
N ALA A 283 4.54 13.35 -3.51
CA ALA A 283 5.85 12.78 -3.27
C ALA A 283 6.10 11.70 -4.32
N TRP A 284 7.33 11.63 -4.84
CA TRP A 284 7.68 10.64 -5.83
C TRP A 284 9.07 10.03 -5.58
N GLU A 285 9.23 8.81 -6.05
CA GLU A 285 10.49 8.08 -6.06
C GLU A 285 10.67 7.40 -7.42
N ARG A 286 11.85 7.54 -8.00
CA ARG A 286 12.33 6.82 -9.16
C ARG A 286 13.37 5.80 -8.71
N ARG A 287 13.23 4.54 -9.14
CA ARG A 287 14.26 3.51 -9.07
C ARG A 287 14.44 2.89 -10.44
N GLY A 288 15.67 2.59 -10.85
CA GLY A 288 15.94 1.97 -12.15
C GLY A 288 16.78 0.72 -12.04
N ASP A 289 16.74 -0.10 -13.12
CA ASP A 289 17.65 -1.23 -13.30
C ASP A 289 19.12 -0.78 -13.44
N ASP A 290 19.38 0.52 -13.52
CA ASP A 290 20.71 1.16 -13.39
C ASP A 290 21.21 1.31 -11.94
N GLY A 291 20.37 0.91 -10.98
CA GLY A 291 20.66 1.08 -9.55
C GLY A 291 20.47 2.50 -9.02
N ALA A 292 20.16 3.48 -9.88
CA ALA A 292 19.94 4.85 -9.44
C ALA A 292 18.58 5.02 -8.78
N THR A 293 18.56 5.84 -7.72
CA THR A 293 17.35 6.23 -6.98
C THR A 293 17.30 7.74 -6.89
N GLU A 294 16.17 8.32 -7.25
CA GLU A 294 15.87 9.73 -7.14
C GLU A 294 14.52 9.92 -6.47
N SER A 295 14.33 10.98 -5.73
CA SER A 295 13.05 11.29 -5.09
C SER A 295 12.84 12.79 -4.97
N GLY A 296 11.58 13.19 -4.81
CA GLY A 296 11.24 14.59 -4.65
C GLY A 296 9.77 14.78 -4.32
N THR A 297 9.41 16.06 -4.21
CA THR A 297 8.04 16.49 -3.98
C THR A 297 7.71 17.65 -4.91
N CYS A 298 6.53 17.66 -5.47
CA CYS A 298 6.02 18.77 -6.28
C CYS A 298 4.54 19.03 -6.01
N GLU A 299 4.04 20.20 -6.42
CA GLU A 299 2.63 20.52 -6.36
C GLU A 299 1.87 19.84 -7.50
N ILE A 300 0.61 19.51 -7.23
CA ILE A 300 -0.33 18.95 -8.21
C ILE A 300 -1.74 19.49 -7.99
N SER A 301 -2.43 19.87 -9.06
CA SER A 301 -3.85 20.19 -9.05
C SER A 301 -4.50 19.69 -10.34
N PRO A 302 -5.84 19.70 -10.47
CA PRO A 302 -6.50 19.35 -11.71
C PRO A 302 -6.06 20.20 -12.92
N GLU A 303 -5.78 21.48 -12.68
CA GLU A 303 -5.36 22.45 -13.70
C GLU A 303 -3.86 22.38 -13.99
N LYS A 304 -3.07 21.85 -13.03
CA LYS A 304 -1.62 21.76 -13.14
C LYS A 304 -1.16 20.33 -12.84
N PRO A 305 -1.21 19.42 -13.83
CA PRO A 305 -0.64 18.07 -13.70
C PRO A 305 0.84 18.12 -13.33
N ALA A 306 1.31 17.15 -12.54
CA ALA A 306 2.72 17.02 -12.25
C ALA A 306 3.43 16.26 -13.37
N VAL A 307 4.63 16.69 -13.72
CA VAL A 307 5.45 16.04 -14.75
C VAL A 307 6.79 15.63 -14.14
N LEU A 308 7.13 14.35 -14.29
CA LEU A 308 8.41 13.80 -13.92
C LEU A 308 9.16 13.36 -15.19
N LYS A 309 10.42 13.78 -15.29
CA LYS A 309 11.32 13.42 -16.37
C LYS A 309 12.49 12.62 -15.83
N THR A 310 12.81 11.52 -16.51
CA THR A 310 13.97 10.67 -16.18
C THR A 310 14.51 10.00 -17.43
N LYS A 311 15.56 9.19 -17.29
CA LYS A 311 16.13 8.39 -18.38
C LYS A 311 16.77 7.14 -17.82
N LEU A 312 17.01 6.17 -18.69
CA LEU A 312 17.75 4.96 -18.39
C LEU A 312 18.78 4.73 -19.53
N GLY A 313 20.04 4.58 -19.18
CA GLY A 313 21.13 4.45 -20.16
C GLY A 313 21.37 3.02 -20.65
N GLN A 314 20.64 2.04 -20.13
CA GLN A 314 20.81 0.62 -20.41
C GLN A 314 19.45 -0.06 -20.60
N ASP A 315 19.47 -1.27 -21.17
CA ASP A 315 18.27 -2.11 -21.28
C ASP A 315 17.73 -2.44 -19.88
N GLY A 316 16.42 -2.26 -19.67
CA GLY A 316 15.80 -2.49 -18.37
C GLY A 316 14.55 -1.67 -18.14
N PHE A 317 14.16 -1.51 -16.87
CA PHE A 317 12.98 -0.75 -16.47
C PHE A 317 13.33 0.33 -15.45
N VAL A 318 12.55 1.41 -15.48
CA VAL A 318 12.46 2.41 -14.43
C VAL A 318 11.13 2.23 -13.73
N LYS A 319 11.18 2.10 -12.41
CA LYS A 319 10.02 2.13 -11.52
C LYS A 319 9.77 3.56 -11.06
N ILE A 320 8.53 4.00 -11.17
CA ILE A 320 8.04 5.25 -10.59
C ILE A 320 6.99 4.93 -9.55
N PHE A 321 7.26 5.36 -8.34
CA PHE A 321 6.27 5.42 -7.26
C PHE A 321 5.88 6.86 -7.04
N ALA A 322 4.58 7.15 -6.90
CA ALA A 322 4.10 8.47 -6.55
C ALA A 322 2.96 8.37 -5.54
N ARG A 323 2.94 9.28 -4.57
CA ARG A 323 1.96 9.32 -3.47
C ARG A 323 1.31 10.69 -3.39
N LEU A 324 -0.02 10.69 -3.34
CA LEU A 324 -0.78 11.92 -3.18
C LEU A 324 -0.78 12.37 -1.72
N MET A 325 -0.50 13.64 -1.52
CA MET A 325 -0.51 14.31 -0.21
C MET A 325 -1.37 15.57 -0.29
N ASN A 326 -1.92 16.00 0.84
CA ASN A 326 -2.55 17.31 0.91
C ASN A 326 -1.51 18.45 0.83
N SER A 327 -1.98 19.69 0.83
CA SER A 327 -1.13 20.90 0.79
C SER A 327 -0.07 20.96 1.91
N ARG A 328 -0.36 20.34 3.07
CA ARG A 328 0.54 20.27 4.23
C ARG A 328 1.54 19.11 4.18
N GLY A 329 1.46 18.24 3.16
CA GLY A 329 2.35 17.09 3.03
C GLY A 329 1.87 15.82 3.71
N LYS A 330 0.62 15.81 4.23
CA LYS A 330 0.02 14.60 4.80
C LYS A 330 -0.49 13.68 3.70
N THR A 331 -0.14 12.40 3.78
CA THR A 331 -0.65 11.37 2.87
C THR A 331 -2.18 11.35 2.84
N ILE A 332 -2.76 11.35 1.65
CA ILE A 332 -4.18 11.14 1.44
C ILE A 332 -4.47 9.65 1.47
N GLU A 333 -5.37 9.25 2.34
CA GLU A 333 -5.78 7.85 2.49
C GLU A 333 -7.26 7.69 2.18
N THR A 334 -7.59 6.61 1.50
CA THR A 334 -8.98 6.17 1.28
C THR A 334 -9.21 4.83 1.96
N THR A 335 -10.47 4.46 2.15
CA THR A 335 -10.81 3.16 2.75
C THR A 335 -11.24 2.18 1.65
N VAL A 336 -10.49 1.09 1.53
CA VAL A 336 -10.81 -0.01 0.60
C VAL A 336 -10.98 -1.29 1.41
N ASN A 337 -12.14 -1.93 1.29
CA ASN A 337 -12.48 -3.15 2.06
C ASN A 337 -12.23 -3.00 3.58
N GLY A 338 -12.61 -1.84 4.14
CA GLY A 338 -12.46 -1.55 5.57
C GLY A 338 -11.05 -1.22 6.05
N LYS A 339 -10.05 -1.16 5.15
CA LYS A 339 -8.66 -0.82 5.47
C LYS A 339 -8.27 0.52 4.86
N LYS A 340 -7.59 1.36 5.63
CA LYS A 340 -7.00 2.60 5.12
C LYS A 340 -5.86 2.27 4.17
N GLN A 341 -5.84 2.91 3.01
CA GLN A 341 -4.82 2.78 1.98
C GLN A 341 -4.48 4.16 1.43
N ALA A 342 -3.19 4.45 1.30
CA ALA A 342 -2.73 5.67 0.63
C ALA A 342 -3.16 5.68 -0.84
N ILE A 343 -3.42 6.86 -1.37
CA ILE A 343 -3.69 7.05 -2.79
C ILE A 343 -2.33 7.18 -3.49
N ASP A 344 -1.90 6.05 -4.07
CA ASP A 344 -0.57 5.89 -4.67
C ASP A 344 -0.69 5.51 -6.15
N PHE A 345 0.37 5.79 -6.88
CA PHE A 345 0.65 5.26 -8.21
C PHE A 345 1.93 4.44 -8.19
N ASN A 346 1.91 3.27 -8.80
CA ASN A 346 3.07 2.44 -9.05
C ASN A 346 3.11 2.10 -10.53
N GLY A 347 4.13 2.54 -11.23
CA GLY A 347 4.27 2.31 -12.67
C GLY A 347 5.70 2.48 -13.13
N GLY A 348 5.88 2.81 -14.39
CA GLY A 348 7.20 3.01 -14.96
C GLY A 348 7.20 2.92 -16.48
N ALA A 349 8.39 2.69 -17.03
CA ALA A 349 8.62 2.43 -18.46
C ALA A 349 9.93 1.66 -18.62
N GLY A 350 10.16 1.12 -19.82
CA GLY A 350 11.36 0.35 -20.11
C GLY A 350 12.21 0.95 -21.22
N VAL A 351 13.41 0.39 -21.37
CA VAL A 351 14.35 0.65 -22.47
C VAL A 351 14.68 -0.67 -23.13
N ASN A 352 14.51 -0.74 -24.45
CA ASN A 352 14.81 -1.94 -25.25
C ASN A 352 14.21 -3.22 -24.64
N ILE A 353 12.95 -3.15 -24.17
CA ILE A 353 12.34 -4.25 -23.42
C ILE A 353 12.29 -5.56 -24.20
N THR A 354 12.20 -5.49 -25.51
CA THR A 354 12.22 -6.66 -26.40
C THR A 354 13.61 -7.29 -26.58
N ARG A 355 14.67 -6.65 -26.05
CA ARG A 355 16.06 -7.15 -26.09
C ARG A 355 16.53 -7.73 -24.77
N LEU A 356 15.75 -7.61 -23.69
CA LEU A 356 16.11 -8.15 -22.39
C LEU A 356 16.29 -9.65 -22.44
N LYS A 357 17.40 -10.13 -21.85
CA LYS A 357 17.80 -11.54 -21.81
C LYS A 357 17.98 -11.98 -20.36
N ASN A 358 18.00 -13.30 -20.13
CA ASN A 358 18.36 -13.86 -18.84
C ASN A 358 19.69 -13.30 -18.33
N ALA A 359 19.78 -13.06 -17.03
CA ALA A 359 20.98 -12.55 -16.37
C ALA A 359 22.13 -13.57 -16.34
N VAL A 360 21.81 -14.85 -16.48
CA VAL A 360 22.77 -15.97 -16.53
C VAL A 360 22.47 -16.88 -17.72
N ALA A 361 23.46 -17.71 -18.05
CA ALA A 361 23.27 -18.77 -19.05
C ALA A 361 22.37 -19.88 -18.49
N GLU A 362 21.62 -20.52 -19.37
CA GLU A 362 20.83 -21.71 -19.05
C GLU A 362 21.76 -22.86 -18.62
N PRO A 363 21.37 -23.69 -17.64
CA PRO A 363 22.12 -24.91 -17.32
C PRO A 363 22.29 -25.79 -18.54
N ALA A 364 23.52 -26.25 -18.79
CA ALA A 364 23.85 -27.04 -20.00
C ALA A 364 23.08 -28.37 -20.04
N ASP A 365 22.68 -28.90 -18.92
CA ASP A 365 21.93 -30.16 -18.78
C ASP A 365 20.43 -29.95 -18.50
N PHE A 366 19.89 -28.75 -18.77
CA PHE A 366 18.50 -28.40 -18.48
C PHE A 366 17.51 -29.45 -19.04
N ASP A 367 17.64 -29.82 -20.30
CA ASP A 367 16.75 -30.81 -20.93
C ASP A 367 16.94 -32.21 -20.38
N ALA A 368 18.18 -32.59 -20.07
CA ALA A 368 18.50 -33.89 -19.46
C ALA A 368 17.90 -33.99 -18.04
N PHE A 369 17.98 -32.91 -17.26
CA PHE A 369 17.33 -32.83 -15.93
C PHE A 369 15.81 -33.08 -16.04
N TRP A 370 15.12 -32.37 -16.96
CA TRP A 370 13.67 -32.54 -17.09
C TRP A 370 13.28 -33.90 -17.70
N ALA A 371 14.10 -34.48 -18.57
CA ALA A 371 13.92 -35.85 -19.05
C ALA A 371 14.01 -36.86 -17.89
N LYS A 372 14.95 -36.67 -16.95
CA LYS A 372 15.08 -37.48 -15.74
C LYS A 372 13.85 -37.36 -14.86
N GLN A 373 13.33 -36.12 -14.64
CA GLN A 373 12.13 -35.91 -13.84
C GLN A 373 10.86 -36.53 -14.47
N LYS A 374 10.71 -36.46 -15.81
CA LYS A 374 9.65 -37.16 -16.56
C LYS A 374 9.76 -38.67 -16.39
N ALA A 375 10.97 -39.24 -16.51
CA ALA A 375 11.20 -40.67 -16.31
C ALA A 375 10.90 -41.12 -14.86
N LYS A 376 11.19 -40.27 -13.86
CA LYS A 376 10.82 -40.50 -12.45
C LYS A 376 9.30 -40.55 -12.29
N LEU A 377 8.57 -39.63 -12.90
CA LEU A 377 7.10 -39.57 -12.85
C LEU A 377 6.47 -40.78 -13.56
N ALA A 378 6.99 -41.19 -14.72
CA ALA A 378 6.48 -42.31 -15.51
C ALA A 378 6.56 -43.67 -14.76
N LYS A 379 7.44 -43.80 -13.74
CA LYS A 379 7.50 -45.00 -12.90
C LYS A 379 6.33 -45.14 -11.93
N VAL A 380 5.58 -44.06 -11.72
CA VAL A 380 4.39 -44.08 -10.86
C VAL A 380 3.15 -44.32 -11.72
N PRO A 381 2.41 -45.41 -11.54
CA PRO A 381 1.18 -45.65 -12.32
C PRO A 381 0.17 -44.52 -12.12
N LEU A 382 -0.56 -44.19 -13.18
CA LEU A 382 -1.65 -43.21 -13.12
C LEU A 382 -2.86 -43.82 -12.38
N LYS A 383 -2.84 -43.73 -11.05
CA LYS A 383 -3.97 -44.12 -10.20
C LYS A 383 -4.59 -42.87 -9.61
N TYR A 384 -5.90 -42.83 -9.57
CA TYR A 384 -6.63 -41.69 -9.01
C TYR A 384 -7.91 -42.11 -8.30
N LYS A 385 -8.37 -41.24 -7.41
CA LYS A 385 -9.68 -41.31 -6.75
C LYS A 385 -10.46 -40.06 -7.15
N MET A 386 -11.73 -40.25 -7.46
CA MET A 386 -12.67 -39.20 -7.79
C MET A 386 -13.89 -39.36 -6.93
N GLU A 387 -14.19 -38.38 -6.07
CA GLU A 387 -15.38 -38.35 -5.23
C GLU A 387 -16.32 -37.26 -5.75
N LYS A 388 -17.52 -37.63 -6.18
CA LYS A 388 -18.52 -36.68 -6.66
C LYS A 388 -19.04 -35.85 -5.47
N VAL A 389 -18.90 -34.53 -5.57
CA VAL A 389 -19.32 -33.58 -4.53
C VAL A 389 -20.45 -32.66 -4.99
N SER A 390 -20.84 -32.71 -6.27
CA SER A 390 -22.02 -32.03 -6.80
C SER A 390 -23.28 -32.78 -6.45
N LYS A 391 -24.42 -32.06 -6.34
CA LYS A 391 -25.74 -32.64 -6.16
C LYS A 391 -26.18 -33.39 -7.42
N ASP A 392 -26.97 -34.45 -7.25
CA ASP A 392 -27.59 -35.14 -8.37
C ASP A 392 -28.54 -34.22 -9.14
N GLY A 393 -28.53 -34.32 -10.46
CA GLY A 393 -29.31 -33.46 -11.34
C GLY A 393 -28.71 -32.07 -11.59
N ALA A 394 -27.53 -31.75 -11.03
CA ALA A 394 -26.80 -30.55 -11.38
C ALA A 394 -26.36 -30.59 -12.86
N TYR A 395 -26.25 -29.42 -13.49
CA TYR A 395 -25.76 -29.33 -14.86
C TYR A 395 -24.21 -29.51 -14.98
N LEU A 396 -23.53 -29.59 -13.85
CA LEU A 396 -22.10 -29.86 -13.71
C LEU A 396 -21.87 -31.03 -12.76
N ASP A 397 -21.04 -31.95 -13.19
CA ASP A 397 -20.43 -32.95 -12.32
C ASP A 397 -19.13 -32.37 -11.73
N VAL A 398 -19.07 -32.25 -10.42
CA VAL A 398 -17.90 -31.77 -9.70
C VAL A 398 -17.34 -32.89 -8.84
N TYR A 399 -16.06 -33.16 -8.99
CA TYR A 399 -15.35 -34.19 -8.25
C TYR A 399 -14.21 -33.61 -7.43
N ALA A 400 -14.06 -34.06 -6.19
CA ALA A 400 -12.83 -33.95 -5.45
C ALA A 400 -11.90 -35.06 -5.94
N VAL A 401 -10.73 -34.68 -6.43
CA VAL A 401 -9.79 -35.59 -7.10
C VAL A 401 -8.48 -35.67 -6.34
N SER A 402 -7.94 -36.90 -6.24
CA SER A 402 -6.57 -37.16 -5.80
C SER A 402 -5.91 -38.14 -6.77
N VAL A 403 -4.73 -37.77 -7.29
CA VAL A 403 -3.97 -38.56 -8.28
C VAL A 403 -2.58 -38.88 -7.73
N ASP A 404 -2.18 -40.14 -7.77
CA ASP A 404 -0.84 -40.55 -7.36
C ASP A 404 0.24 -39.85 -8.16
N CYS A 405 1.26 -39.35 -7.49
CA CYS A 405 2.34 -38.59 -8.09
C CYS A 405 3.72 -39.06 -7.59
N ALA A 406 4.78 -38.78 -8.34
CA ALA A 406 6.12 -38.99 -7.85
C ALA A 406 6.42 -38.00 -6.71
N GLY A 407 6.98 -38.52 -5.60
CA GLY A 407 7.25 -37.77 -4.39
C GLY A 407 6.27 -38.12 -3.25
N SER A 408 6.28 -37.32 -2.18
CA SER A 408 5.57 -37.64 -0.95
C SER A 408 4.08 -37.25 -0.96
N ARG A 409 3.61 -36.52 -1.97
CA ARG A 409 2.26 -35.95 -2.00
C ARG A 409 1.59 -36.09 -3.36
N PRO A 410 0.28 -36.38 -3.38
CA PRO A 410 -0.49 -36.54 -4.62
C PRO A 410 -0.73 -35.20 -5.34
N VAL A 411 -1.34 -35.24 -6.51
CA VAL A 411 -2.07 -34.11 -7.06
C VAL A 411 -3.46 -34.14 -6.45
N THR A 412 -3.93 -33.00 -5.90
CA THR A 412 -5.31 -32.85 -5.47
C THR A 412 -5.92 -31.60 -6.09
N GLY A 413 -7.22 -31.59 -6.31
CA GLY A 413 -7.95 -30.48 -6.93
C GLY A 413 -9.41 -30.80 -7.19
N TYR A 414 -10.18 -29.81 -7.59
CA TYR A 414 -11.56 -30.00 -8.02
C TYR A 414 -11.62 -30.11 -9.56
N LEU A 415 -12.21 -31.21 -10.00
CA LEU A 415 -12.51 -31.44 -11.42
C LEU A 415 -13.98 -31.12 -11.68
N THR A 416 -14.23 -30.31 -12.70
CA THR A 416 -15.59 -29.98 -13.15
C THR A 416 -15.76 -30.45 -14.59
N ILE A 417 -16.82 -31.20 -14.85
CA ILE A 417 -17.21 -31.68 -16.18
C ILE A 417 -18.67 -31.31 -16.41
N PRO A 418 -19.08 -30.79 -17.57
CA PRO A 418 -20.49 -30.66 -17.92
C PRO A 418 -21.22 -31.99 -17.80
N ALA A 419 -22.37 -32.01 -17.10
CA ALA A 419 -23.14 -33.24 -16.94
C ALA A 419 -23.56 -33.80 -18.31
N ASN A 420 -23.55 -35.14 -18.44
CA ASN A 420 -23.85 -35.83 -19.68
C ASN A 420 -22.93 -35.52 -20.87
N ALA A 421 -21.71 -35.09 -20.62
CA ALA A 421 -20.72 -34.88 -21.67
C ALA A 421 -20.39 -36.20 -22.38
N ARG A 422 -20.34 -36.14 -23.71
CA ARG A 422 -19.99 -37.29 -24.55
C ARG A 422 -18.48 -37.53 -24.53
N GLU A 423 -18.08 -38.75 -24.82
CA GLU A 423 -16.68 -39.05 -25.02
C GLU A 423 -16.08 -38.18 -26.14
N LYS A 424 -14.84 -37.76 -25.96
CA LYS A 424 -14.02 -36.94 -26.89
C LYS A 424 -14.70 -35.68 -27.40
N SER A 425 -15.56 -35.06 -26.57
CA SER A 425 -16.36 -33.89 -26.99
C SER A 425 -15.91 -32.55 -26.39
N LEU A 426 -15.10 -32.55 -25.34
CA LEU A 426 -14.81 -31.33 -24.59
C LEU A 426 -13.34 -30.89 -24.70
N PRO A 427 -13.09 -29.60 -24.84
CA PRO A 427 -11.79 -29.02 -24.52
C PRO A 427 -11.49 -29.13 -23.02
N ALA A 428 -10.24 -29.02 -22.65
CA ALA A 428 -9.82 -29.04 -21.25
C ALA A 428 -9.07 -27.78 -20.85
N ASN A 429 -9.27 -27.37 -19.61
CA ASN A 429 -8.57 -26.27 -18.97
C ASN A 429 -8.00 -26.73 -17.62
N VAL A 430 -6.71 -26.50 -17.39
CA VAL A 430 -6.07 -26.73 -16.08
C VAL A 430 -5.64 -25.41 -15.50
N SER A 431 -6.10 -25.11 -14.30
CA SER A 431 -5.79 -23.84 -13.64
C SER A 431 -4.96 -24.03 -12.38
N PHE A 432 -4.06 -23.06 -12.15
CA PHE A 432 -3.09 -23.07 -11.09
C PHE A 432 -3.25 -21.83 -10.19
N HIS A 433 -3.29 -22.04 -8.89
CA HIS A 433 -3.46 -20.95 -7.93
C HIS A 433 -2.14 -20.20 -7.62
N GLY A 434 -2.27 -19.00 -7.05
CA GLY A 434 -1.16 -18.19 -6.56
C GLY A 434 -0.45 -18.77 -5.33
N TYR A 435 0.50 -18.03 -4.76
CA TYR A 435 1.26 -18.47 -3.60
C TYR A 435 0.38 -18.67 -2.35
N GLY A 436 0.69 -19.70 -1.59
CA GLY A 436 0.06 -20.02 -0.31
C GLY A 436 -0.80 -21.29 -0.35
N THR A 437 -1.24 -21.70 0.82
CA THR A 437 -2.24 -22.75 1.02
C THR A 437 -3.59 -22.08 1.26
N HIS A 438 -4.55 -22.36 0.41
CA HIS A 438 -5.85 -21.68 0.48
C HIS A 438 -6.97 -22.72 0.53
N ILE A 439 -8.06 -22.35 1.20
CA ILE A 439 -9.29 -23.13 1.14
C ILE A 439 -9.73 -23.18 -0.33
N GLN A 440 -9.63 -24.36 -0.93
CA GLN A 440 -10.27 -24.61 -2.21
C GLN A 440 -11.72 -25.04 -1.97
N ARG A 441 -12.65 -24.33 -2.59
CA ARG A 441 -14.08 -24.66 -2.55
C ARG A 441 -14.48 -25.34 -3.85
N ALA A 442 -15.37 -26.31 -3.76
CA ALA A 442 -15.94 -26.94 -4.93
C ALA A 442 -16.60 -25.88 -5.83
N PRO A 443 -16.24 -25.81 -7.13
CA PRO A 443 -16.83 -24.86 -8.06
C PRO A 443 -18.33 -25.07 -8.18
N GLN A 444 -19.11 -23.98 -8.17
CA GLN A 444 -20.56 -24.04 -8.36
C GLN A 444 -20.99 -23.73 -9.79
N HIS A 445 -20.09 -23.18 -10.59
CA HIS A 445 -20.33 -22.77 -11.97
C HIS A 445 -19.17 -23.19 -12.86
N SER A 446 -19.45 -23.59 -14.08
CA SER A 446 -18.46 -23.84 -15.13
C SER A 446 -18.38 -22.64 -16.06
N TRP A 447 -17.18 -22.39 -16.54
CA TRP A 447 -16.92 -21.44 -17.61
C TRP A 447 -16.84 -22.19 -18.93
N GLY A 448 -17.83 -22.03 -19.80
CA GLY A 448 -17.68 -22.29 -21.22
C GLY A 448 -17.73 -23.74 -21.70
N GLY A 449 -18.33 -24.69 -21.00
CA GLY A 449 -18.55 -26.04 -21.52
C GLY A 449 -17.27 -26.86 -21.74
N ALA A 450 -16.25 -26.68 -20.92
CA ALA A 450 -14.98 -27.41 -20.93
C ALA A 450 -14.83 -28.32 -19.70
N ILE A 451 -13.97 -29.30 -19.76
CA ILE A 451 -13.37 -29.93 -18.58
C ILE A 451 -12.52 -28.86 -17.90
N ARG A 452 -12.71 -28.66 -16.57
CA ARG A 452 -11.87 -27.78 -15.79
C ARG A 452 -11.28 -28.52 -14.59
N PHE A 453 -9.96 -28.44 -14.43
CA PHE A 453 -9.27 -29.00 -13.28
C PHE A 453 -8.49 -27.91 -12.55
N ASP A 454 -9.01 -27.53 -11.38
CA ASP A 454 -8.39 -26.53 -10.49
C ASP A 454 -7.50 -27.29 -9.49
N ILE A 455 -6.20 -27.36 -9.74
CA ILE A 455 -5.27 -28.10 -8.88
C ILE A 455 -4.69 -27.21 -7.78
N ASN A 456 -4.32 -27.81 -6.65
CA ASN A 456 -3.44 -27.16 -5.71
C ASN A 456 -1.97 -27.57 -5.92
N ALA A 457 -1.08 -26.61 -5.67
CA ALA A 457 0.35 -26.78 -5.90
C ALA A 457 1.02 -27.76 -4.92
N HIS A 458 0.34 -28.13 -3.84
CA HIS A 458 0.97 -28.74 -2.66
C HIS A 458 0.53 -30.18 -2.37
N GLY A 459 -0.61 -30.61 -2.91
CA GLY A 459 -1.18 -31.93 -2.66
C GLY A 459 -1.77 -32.08 -1.25
N TYR A 460 -2.40 -31.04 -0.72
CA TYR A 460 -3.17 -31.10 0.52
C TYR A 460 -4.58 -31.62 0.29
N ASP A 461 -5.24 -32.07 1.36
CA ASP A 461 -6.62 -32.53 1.29
C ASP A 461 -7.60 -31.40 0.98
N LEU A 462 -8.66 -31.73 0.26
CA LEU A 462 -9.71 -30.78 -0.11
C LEU A 462 -10.80 -30.72 0.96
N GLY A 463 -11.54 -29.61 1.00
CA GLY A 463 -12.73 -29.46 1.84
C GLY A 463 -12.47 -29.39 3.34
N LYS A 464 -11.25 -29.11 3.76
CA LYS A 464 -10.87 -28.90 5.16
C LYS A 464 -11.15 -27.46 5.61
N ASP A 465 -11.05 -27.23 6.90
CA ASP A 465 -11.18 -25.91 7.52
C ASP A 465 -9.90 -25.05 7.36
N GLU A 466 -9.98 -23.81 7.78
CA GLU A 466 -8.86 -22.86 7.69
C GLU A 466 -7.66 -23.30 8.54
N ALA A 467 -7.93 -23.86 9.74
CA ALA A 467 -6.88 -24.32 10.65
C ALA A 467 -6.03 -25.42 10.02
N TYR A 468 -6.64 -26.36 9.29
CA TYR A 468 -5.91 -27.40 8.55
C TYR A 468 -4.95 -26.80 7.51
N TYR A 469 -5.41 -25.80 6.73
CA TYR A 469 -4.55 -25.20 5.69
C TYR A 469 -3.43 -24.34 6.29
N GLU A 470 -3.67 -23.70 7.42
CA GLU A 470 -2.65 -22.97 8.18
C GLU A 470 -1.58 -23.93 8.75
N GLU A 471 -2.02 -25.02 9.36
CA GLU A 471 -1.12 -26.08 9.85
C GLU A 471 -0.32 -26.68 8.69
N PHE A 472 -0.99 -27.01 7.59
CA PHE A 472 -0.31 -27.53 6.40
C PHE A 472 0.76 -26.57 5.88
N PHE A 473 0.45 -25.24 5.82
CA PHE A 473 1.43 -24.24 5.44
C PHE A 473 2.64 -24.22 6.35
N ASN A 474 2.42 -24.39 7.66
CA ASN A 474 3.51 -24.46 8.62
C ASN A 474 4.36 -25.73 8.45
N ASN A 475 3.75 -26.87 8.14
CA ASN A 475 4.41 -28.16 7.97
C ASN A 475 5.25 -28.28 6.69
N ILE A 476 5.01 -27.41 5.68
CA ILE A 476 5.81 -27.36 4.46
C ILE A 476 6.97 -26.34 4.50
N LYS A 477 7.18 -25.68 5.64
CA LYS A 477 8.36 -24.84 5.88
C LYS A 477 9.62 -25.68 5.93
N SER A 478 10.74 -25.09 5.56
CA SER A 478 12.06 -25.70 5.63
C SER A 478 13.04 -24.75 6.32
N ASN A 479 13.76 -25.24 7.35
CA ASN A 479 14.73 -24.45 8.11
C ASN A 479 14.19 -23.07 8.59
N GLY A 480 12.92 -23.03 9.03
CA GLY A 480 12.26 -21.81 9.47
C GLY A 480 11.79 -20.86 8.35
N GLN A 481 12.13 -21.17 7.10
CA GLN A 481 11.68 -20.40 5.93
C GLN A 481 10.34 -20.93 5.42
N ILE A 482 9.53 -20.04 4.83
CA ILE A 482 8.31 -20.45 4.11
C ILE A 482 8.69 -21.33 2.92
N TYR A 483 7.74 -22.14 2.42
CA TYR A 483 8.04 -23.08 1.34
C TYR A 483 8.65 -22.38 0.12
N ALA A 484 9.57 -23.07 -0.54
CA ALA A 484 10.38 -22.59 -1.66
C ALA A 484 11.42 -21.50 -1.34
N PHE A 485 11.48 -20.96 -0.11
CA PHE A 485 12.39 -19.87 0.24
C PHE A 485 13.67 -20.32 0.96
N ASP A 486 13.82 -21.58 1.33
CA ASP A 486 15.02 -22.09 1.97
C ASP A 486 16.17 -22.24 0.95
N PRO A 487 17.24 -21.43 1.03
CA PRO A 487 18.34 -21.50 0.07
C PRO A 487 19.15 -22.80 0.17
N LYS A 488 19.16 -23.45 1.33
CA LYS A 488 19.82 -24.75 1.51
C LYS A 488 19.06 -25.85 0.78
N GLN A 489 17.73 -25.91 0.93
CA GLN A 489 16.89 -26.84 0.17
C GLN A 489 16.99 -26.56 -1.34
N ASN A 490 16.99 -25.29 -1.72
CA ASN A 490 17.06 -24.89 -3.12
C ASN A 490 18.43 -25.09 -3.75
N SER A 491 19.49 -25.40 -2.99
CA SER A 491 20.83 -25.63 -3.55
C SER A 491 20.95 -26.95 -4.32
N ASN A 492 20.03 -27.90 -4.08
CA ASN A 492 19.89 -29.13 -4.87
C ASN A 492 18.57 -29.08 -5.68
N PRO A 493 18.63 -29.10 -7.02
CA PRO A 493 17.41 -28.97 -7.82
C PRO A 493 16.42 -30.13 -7.60
N GLU A 494 16.84 -31.32 -7.25
CA GLU A 494 15.92 -32.43 -6.97
C GLU A 494 15.25 -32.35 -5.60
N GLU A 495 15.81 -31.60 -4.65
CA GLU A 495 15.28 -31.37 -3.31
C GLU A 495 14.51 -30.05 -3.20
N ALA A 496 14.70 -29.12 -4.14
CA ALA A 496 13.98 -27.88 -4.19
C ALA A 496 12.47 -28.11 -4.14
N TYR A 497 11.76 -27.31 -3.33
CA TYR A 497 10.31 -27.44 -3.17
C TYR A 497 9.57 -27.41 -4.52
N PHE A 498 10.07 -26.62 -5.46
CA PHE A 498 9.57 -26.52 -6.82
C PHE A 498 9.56 -27.85 -7.57
N ASN A 499 10.50 -28.76 -7.30
CA ASN A 499 10.54 -30.07 -7.98
C ASN A 499 9.22 -30.83 -7.81
N GLY A 500 8.75 -30.94 -6.55
CA GLY A 500 7.48 -31.59 -6.25
C GLY A 500 6.27 -30.86 -6.88
N MET A 501 6.32 -29.51 -7.00
CA MET A 501 5.26 -28.75 -7.66
C MET A 501 5.20 -29.06 -9.15
N VAL A 502 6.34 -29.07 -9.85
CA VAL A 502 6.38 -29.39 -11.30
C VAL A 502 5.93 -30.83 -11.58
N LEU A 503 6.33 -31.79 -10.74
CA LEU A 503 5.87 -33.18 -10.87
C LEU A 503 4.33 -33.26 -10.77
N ARG A 504 3.72 -32.50 -9.87
CA ARG A 504 2.25 -32.42 -9.75
C ARG A 504 1.61 -31.75 -10.97
N VAL A 505 2.22 -30.70 -11.50
CA VAL A 505 1.75 -30.05 -12.76
C VAL A 505 1.72 -31.07 -13.90
N MET A 506 2.82 -31.78 -14.14
CA MET A 506 2.88 -32.79 -15.21
C MET A 506 1.85 -33.91 -14.99
N ARG A 507 1.70 -34.41 -13.76
CA ARG A 507 0.73 -35.45 -13.43
C ARG A 507 -0.72 -34.99 -13.60
N ALA A 508 -1.01 -33.74 -13.30
CA ALA A 508 -2.34 -33.15 -13.51
C ALA A 508 -2.73 -33.12 -14.98
N LEU A 509 -1.79 -32.75 -15.86
CA LEU A 509 -2.02 -32.76 -17.31
C LEU A 509 -2.23 -34.20 -17.83
N GLU A 510 -1.41 -35.13 -17.39
CA GLU A 510 -1.56 -36.55 -17.74
C GLU A 510 -2.95 -37.09 -17.30
N PHE A 511 -3.40 -36.76 -16.10
CA PHE A 511 -4.71 -37.14 -15.60
C PHE A 511 -5.84 -36.56 -16.45
N VAL A 512 -5.82 -35.26 -16.73
CA VAL A 512 -6.86 -34.60 -17.56
C VAL A 512 -6.91 -35.20 -18.96
N LYS A 513 -5.77 -35.50 -19.56
CA LYS A 513 -5.68 -36.17 -20.88
C LYS A 513 -6.20 -37.60 -20.86
N SER A 514 -6.24 -38.27 -19.72
CA SER A 514 -6.79 -39.63 -19.59
C SER A 514 -8.32 -39.66 -19.46
N LEU A 515 -8.98 -38.52 -19.28
CA LEU A 515 -10.43 -38.46 -19.14
C LEU A 515 -11.13 -38.76 -20.47
N PRO A 516 -12.14 -39.64 -20.51
CA PRO A 516 -12.79 -40.03 -21.77
C PRO A 516 -13.48 -38.87 -22.49
N GLN A 517 -13.91 -37.83 -21.76
CA GLN A 517 -14.56 -36.65 -22.34
C GLN A 517 -13.63 -35.69 -23.04
N TRP A 518 -12.33 -35.73 -22.75
CA TRP A 518 -11.37 -34.83 -23.41
C TRP A 518 -11.30 -35.10 -24.93
N ASN A 519 -11.36 -34.03 -25.73
CA ASN A 519 -11.42 -34.13 -27.20
C ASN A 519 -10.06 -34.49 -27.88
N GLY A 520 -8.99 -34.61 -27.10
CA GLY A 520 -7.66 -34.96 -27.59
C GLY A 520 -6.94 -33.82 -28.35
N ARG A 521 -7.49 -32.60 -28.37
CA ARG A 521 -6.95 -31.52 -29.22
C ARG A 521 -6.73 -30.22 -28.50
N GLU A 522 -7.65 -29.84 -27.63
CA GLU A 522 -7.66 -28.51 -26.97
C GLU A 522 -7.36 -28.66 -25.49
N LEU A 523 -6.18 -28.19 -25.10
CA LEU A 523 -5.71 -28.16 -23.72
C LEU A 523 -5.19 -26.77 -23.39
N VAL A 524 -5.89 -26.06 -22.53
CA VAL A 524 -5.56 -24.72 -22.05
C VAL A 524 -4.97 -24.81 -20.66
N VAL A 525 -3.92 -24.04 -20.38
CA VAL A 525 -3.32 -23.89 -19.05
C VAL A 525 -3.30 -22.43 -18.65
N GLU A 526 -3.70 -22.13 -17.39
CA GLU A 526 -3.80 -20.75 -16.92
C GLU A 526 -3.48 -20.59 -15.44
N GLY A 527 -3.00 -19.41 -15.07
CA GLY A 527 -2.76 -19.07 -13.69
C GLY A 527 -2.05 -17.73 -13.49
N GLY A 528 -2.14 -17.19 -12.29
CA GLY A 528 -1.51 -15.92 -11.92
C GLY A 528 -0.42 -16.07 -10.86
N SER A 529 0.62 -15.24 -10.92
CA SER A 529 1.72 -15.24 -9.95
C SER A 529 2.44 -16.60 -9.92
N GLN A 530 2.46 -17.31 -8.79
CA GLN A 530 2.91 -18.70 -8.72
C GLN A 530 2.14 -19.60 -9.70
N GLY A 531 0.85 -19.35 -9.93
CA GLY A 531 0.06 -20.04 -10.93
C GLY A 531 0.57 -19.75 -12.36
N GLY A 532 1.03 -18.53 -12.62
CA GLY A 532 1.69 -18.18 -13.90
C GLY A 532 3.01 -18.93 -14.11
N LEU A 533 3.80 -19.12 -13.06
CA LEU A 533 4.99 -19.97 -13.07
C LEU A 533 4.63 -21.43 -13.42
N GLN A 534 3.60 -21.99 -12.77
CA GLN A 534 3.11 -23.33 -13.06
C GLN A 534 2.57 -23.45 -14.50
N THR A 535 1.90 -22.40 -15.00
CA THR A 535 1.46 -22.31 -16.40
C THR A 535 2.64 -22.37 -17.36
N ALA A 536 3.74 -21.66 -17.06
CA ALA A 536 4.96 -21.73 -17.88
C ALA A 536 5.58 -23.14 -17.87
N TRP A 537 5.66 -23.81 -16.72
CA TRP A 537 6.12 -25.20 -16.62
C TRP A 537 5.23 -26.15 -17.40
N ALA A 538 3.90 -26.03 -17.25
CA ALA A 538 2.93 -26.85 -17.96
C ALA A 538 3.12 -26.76 -19.48
N ALA A 539 3.15 -25.54 -20.02
CA ALA A 539 3.28 -25.30 -21.45
C ALA A 539 4.65 -25.71 -22.04
N ALA A 540 5.72 -25.64 -21.23
CA ALA A 540 7.06 -26.03 -21.66
C ALA A 540 7.30 -27.54 -21.60
N LEU A 541 6.66 -28.25 -20.66
CA LEU A 541 6.93 -29.67 -20.41
C LEU A 541 5.90 -30.61 -21.05
N ASP A 542 4.78 -30.10 -21.54
CA ASP A 542 3.73 -30.89 -22.19
C ASP A 542 3.38 -30.28 -23.56
N SER A 543 3.71 -31.00 -24.63
CA SER A 543 3.48 -30.56 -26.01
C SER A 543 2.03 -30.57 -26.46
N ASP A 544 1.12 -31.21 -25.70
CA ASP A 544 -0.31 -31.25 -26.00
C ASP A 544 -1.04 -29.96 -25.52
N VAL A 545 -0.37 -29.10 -24.76
CA VAL A 545 -0.88 -27.78 -24.44
C VAL A 545 -1.00 -26.95 -25.71
N THR A 546 -2.21 -26.40 -25.95
CA THR A 546 -2.51 -25.62 -27.17
C THR A 546 -2.56 -24.12 -26.92
N LEU A 547 -2.86 -23.71 -25.68
CA LEU A 547 -2.89 -22.32 -25.28
C LEU A 547 -2.44 -22.16 -23.83
N ALA A 548 -1.48 -21.29 -23.59
CA ALA A 548 -1.02 -20.90 -22.25
C ALA A 548 -1.45 -19.46 -21.95
N LYS A 549 -2.04 -19.24 -20.76
CA LYS A 549 -2.47 -17.93 -20.27
C LYS A 549 -1.80 -17.57 -18.94
N PRO A 550 -0.48 -17.37 -18.90
CA PRO A 550 0.20 -16.92 -17.70
C PRO A 550 -0.18 -15.46 -17.40
N ASN A 551 -0.34 -15.13 -16.12
CA ASN A 551 -0.69 -13.80 -15.66
C ASN A 551 0.29 -13.37 -14.55
N ILE A 552 0.92 -12.19 -14.65
CA ILE A 552 1.88 -11.70 -13.65
C ILE A 552 2.82 -12.82 -13.16
N THR A 553 3.48 -13.50 -14.08
CA THR A 553 4.24 -14.74 -13.84
C THR A 553 5.36 -14.52 -12.80
N TRP A 554 5.34 -15.33 -11.75
CA TRP A 554 6.33 -15.31 -10.69
C TRP A 554 7.63 -16.00 -11.12
N CYS A 555 8.75 -15.61 -10.51
CA CYS A 555 10.05 -16.26 -10.72
C CYS A 555 10.52 -16.30 -12.18
N CYS A 556 10.38 -15.17 -12.87
CA CYS A 556 11.00 -14.96 -14.18
C CYS A 556 12.39 -14.33 -13.99
N ASP A 557 13.44 -14.91 -14.61
CA ASP A 557 14.81 -14.46 -14.49
C ASP A 557 15.28 -14.40 -13.03
N PHE A 558 15.36 -15.56 -12.37
CA PHE A 558 15.73 -15.65 -10.96
C PHE A 558 17.03 -14.92 -10.61
N ALA A 559 18.02 -14.95 -11.48
CA ALA A 559 19.30 -14.28 -11.31
C ALA A 559 19.26 -12.77 -11.59
N GLY A 560 18.13 -12.26 -12.04
CA GLY A 560 18.00 -10.89 -12.58
C GLY A 560 18.38 -9.79 -11.60
N ASP A 561 18.07 -9.91 -10.31
CA ASP A 561 18.47 -8.94 -9.29
C ASP A 561 19.91 -9.15 -8.81
N LYS A 562 20.27 -10.39 -8.49
CA LYS A 562 21.56 -10.72 -7.89
C LYS A 562 22.72 -10.55 -8.87
N VAL A 563 22.56 -11.07 -10.08
CA VAL A 563 23.59 -11.10 -11.14
C VAL A 563 23.35 -9.99 -12.15
N GLY A 564 22.12 -9.85 -12.63
CA GLY A 564 21.72 -8.84 -13.61
C GLY A 564 21.60 -7.43 -13.04
N LYS A 565 21.68 -7.26 -11.72
CA LYS A 565 21.54 -5.97 -10.99
C LYS A 565 20.23 -5.24 -11.28
N ARG A 566 19.20 -5.95 -11.72
CA ARG A 566 17.87 -5.41 -11.97
C ARG A 566 17.09 -5.23 -10.67
N LEU A 567 16.05 -4.43 -10.70
CA LEU A 567 15.15 -4.31 -9.57
C LEU A 567 14.51 -5.66 -9.25
N GLY A 568 14.75 -6.12 -8.03
CA GLY A 568 14.25 -7.40 -7.54
C GLY A 568 12.77 -7.37 -7.21
N GLY A 569 12.22 -8.58 -6.95
CA GLY A 569 10.86 -8.80 -6.52
C GLY A 569 10.78 -9.71 -5.30
N TRP A 570 9.57 -10.07 -4.92
CA TRP A 570 9.34 -11.05 -3.86
C TRP A 570 9.53 -12.47 -4.42
N ARG A 571 10.68 -13.07 -4.13
CA ARG A 571 11.07 -14.39 -4.63
C ARG A 571 12.14 -15.02 -3.75
N PRO A 572 12.39 -16.35 -3.83
CA PRO A 572 13.48 -17.00 -3.14
C PRO A 572 14.84 -16.34 -3.42
N GLN A 573 15.74 -16.42 -2.44
CA GLN A 573 17.13 -16.04 -2.66
C GLN A 573 17.70 -16.88 -3.80
N TYR A 574 18.33 -16.21 -4.77
CA TYR A 574 18.92 -16.88 -5.91
C TYR A 574 20.05 -17.83 -5.49
N VAL A 575 19.95 -19.06 -5.97
CA VAL A 575 21.00 -20.08 -6.05
C VAL A 575 20.94 -20.71 -7.44
N PRO A 576 22.07 -21.16 -8.05
CA PRO A 576 22.08 -21.64 -9.45
C PRO A 576 21.12 -22.82 -9.74
N ALA A 577 20.84 -23.64 -8.75
CA ALA A 577 19.89 -24.73 -8.91
C ALA A 577 18.42 -24.29 -9.14
N LEU A 578 18.09 -23.04 -8.85
CA LEU A 578 16.76 -22.46 -9.16
C LEU A 578 16.60 -22.17 -10.66
N ASP A 579 17.68 -22.13 -11.45
CA ASP A 579 17.60 -21.91 -12.89
C ASP A 579 16.83 -23.04 -13.60
N TYR A 580 16.80 -24.26 -13.04
CA TYR A 580 15.96 -25.35 -13.56
C TYR A 580 14.46 -25.07 -13.44
N TYR A 581 14.04 -24.14 -12.60
CA TYR A 581 12.64 -23.78 -12.34
C TYR A 581 12.26 -22.40 -12.88
N ASP A 582 13.23 -21.66 -13.43
CA ASP A 582 13.00 -20.31 -13.95
C ASP A 582 12.01 -20.33 -15.12
N ALA A 583 10.91 -19.57 -14.99
CA ALA A 583 9.93 -19.45 -16.04
C ALA A 583 10.54 -19.00 -17.37
N ALA A 584 11.56 -18.13 -17.32
CA ALA A 584 12.19 -17.61 -18.53
C ALA A 584 13.03 -18.68 -19.28
N PHE A 585 13.61 -19.66 -18.59
CA PHE A 585 14.26 -20.79 -19.28
C PHE A 585 13.23 -21.77 -19.82
N HIS A 586 12.15 -22.04 -19.10
CA HIS A 586 11.04 -22.84 -19.61
C HIS A 586 10.40 -22.23 -20.86
N ALA A 587 10.33 -20.88 -20.93
CA ALA A 587 9.75 -20.16 -22.06
C ALA A 587 10.32 -20.57 -23.44
N LYS A 588 11.61 -20.92 -23.52
CA LYS A 588 12.26 -21.38 -24.73
C LYS A 588 11.67 -22.69 -25.30
N ARG A 589 10.96 -23.45 -24.47
CA ARG A 589 10.37 -24.76 -24.80
C ARG A 589 8.88 -24.71 -25.04
N ILE A 590 8.25 -23.56 -24.82
CA ILE A 590 6.84 -23.37 -25.10
C ILE A 590 6.60 -23.40 -26.61
N LYS A 591 5.75 -24.32 -27.07
CA LYS A 591 5.40 -24.50 -28.50
C LYS A 591 3.98 -24.05 -28.81
N CYS A 592 3.14 -23.86 -27.77
CA CYS A 592 1.77 -23.43 -27.93
C CYS A 592 1.64 -21.90 -27.99
N LYS A 593 0.53 -21.44 -28.53
CA LYS A 593 0.09 -20.04 -28.41
C LYS A 593 0.14 -19.57 -26.96
N THR A 594 0.71 -18.39 -26.69
CA THR A 594 0.87 -17.89 -25.33
C THR A 594 0.35 -16.46 -25.19
N ASP A 595 -0.64 -16.26 -24.31
CA ASP A 595 -1.20 -14.97 -23.99
C ASP A 595 -0.83 -14.57 -22.56
N VAL A 596 0.18 -13.70 -22.39
CA VAL A 596 0.51 -13.10 -21.09
C VAL A 596 -0.56 -12.04 -20.80
N THR A 597 -1.64 -12.47 -20.15
CA THR A 597 -2.89 -11.70 -20.02
C THR A 597 -2.74 -10.39 -19.25
N ARG A 598 -1.70 -10.30 -18.41
CA ARG A 598 -1.33 -9.07 -17.69
C ARG A 598 0.14 -9.09 -17.27
N ALA A 599 0.83 -8.01 -17.57
CA ALA A 599 2.13 -7.63 -17.03
C ALA A 599 1.98 -6.25 -16.38
N GLY A 600 1.94 -6.18 -15.06
CA GLY A 600 1.81 -4.91 -14.31
C GLY A 600 3.14 -4.16 -14.31
N ILE A 601 3.18 -2.94 -14.86
CA ILE A 601 4.42 -2.14 -14.87
C ILE A 601 4.81 -1.68 -13.46
N GLY A 602 3.84 -1.56 -12.57
CA GLY A 602 4.05 -1.28 -11.14
C GLY A 602 4.15 -2.53 -10.26
N ASP A 603 4.16 -3.73 -10.83
CA ASP A 603 4.25 -4.98 -10.08
C ASP A 603 5.70 -5.36 -9.81
N TYR A 604 6.14 -5.08 -8.58
CA TYR A 604 7.47 -5.49 -8.11
C TYR A 604 7.43 -6.67 -7.12
N THR A 605 6.33 -7.40 -7.09
CA THR A 605 6.30 -8.80 -6.63
C THR A 605 6.82 -9.70 -7.76
N CYS A 606 6.35 -9.46 -9.00
CA CYS A 606 6.79 -10.08 -10.24
C CYS A 606 7.33 -8.97 -11.18
N PRO A 607 8.62 -8.62 -11.10
CA PRO A 607 9.16 -7.44 -11.77
C PRO A 607 8.98 -7.44 -13.29
N PRO A 608 8.69 -6.27 -13.90
CA PRO A 608 8.52 -6.12 -15.34
C PRO A 608 9.70 -6.61 -16.16
N SER A 609 10.94 -6.41 -15.68
CA SER A 609 12.15 -6.89 -16.36
C SER A 609 12.18 -8.41 -16.51
N GLY A 610 11.80 -9.14 -15.46
CA GLY A 610 11.70 -10.60 -15.52
C GLY A 610 10.60 -11.07 -16.48
N LEU A 611 9.44 -10.40 -16.46
CA LEU A 611 8.34 -10.70 -17.40
C LEU A 611 8.73 -10.44 -18.86
N ALA A 612 9.50 -9.37 -19.13
CA ALA A 612 10.02 -9.09 -20.45
C ALA A 612 10.97 -10.20 -20.92
N VAL A 613 11.89 -10.67 -20.05
CA VAL A 613 12.78 -11.80 -20.36
C VAL A 613 11.98 -13.07 -20.65
N PHE A 614 10.97 -13.38 -19.83
CA PHE A 614 10.07 -14.51 -20.06
C PHE A 614 9.40 -14.43 -21.44
N TYR A 615 8.78 -13.31 -21.75
CA TYR A 615 8.11 -13.08 -23.03
C TYR A 615 9.07 -13.18 -24.22
N ASN A 616 10.26 -12.56 -24.11
CA ASN A 616 11.25 -12.56 -25.19
C ASN A 616 11.75 -13.97 -25.53
N ASN A 617 11.84 -14.87 -24.57
CA ASN A 617 12.29 -16.25 -24.77
C ASN A 617 11.24 -17.16 -25.42
N ILE A 618 9.96 -16.78 -25.44
CA ILE A 618 8.94 -17.56 -26.17
C ILE A 618 9.15 -17.39 -27.66
N THR A 619 9.23 -18.49 -28.40
CA THR A 619 9.41 -18.51 -29.87
C THR A 619 8.12 -18.85 -30.64
N ALA A 620 7.11 -19.37 -29.94
CA ALA A 620 5.77 -19.62 -30.48
C ALA A 620 4.96 -18.31 -30.58
N PRO A 621 3.81 -18.31 -31.28
CA PRO A 621 2.93 -17.15 -31.32
C PRO A 621 2.59 -16.65 -29.92
N LYS A 622 2.81 -15.36 -29.67
CA LYS A 622 2.74 -14.80 -28.32
C LYS A 622 2.16 -13.39 -28.28
N ARG A 623 1.53 -13.07 -27.16
CA ARG A 623 1.02 -11.73 -26.84
C ARG A 623 1.33 -11.39 -25.39
N ILE A 624 1.62 -10.14 -25.11
CA ILE A 624 1.73 -9.61 -23.75
C ILE A 624 0.97 -8.30 -23.61
N LYS A 625 0.21 -8.18 -22.51
CA LYS A 625 -0.55 -6.98 -22.16
C LYS A 625 0.12 -6.26 -21.01
N TRP A 626 0.81 -5.16 -21.31
CA TRP A 626 1.42 -4.27 -20.32
C TRP A 626 0.41 -3.27 -19.79
N VAL A 627 0.35 -3.12 -18.47
CA VAL A 627 -0.68 -2.28 -17.80
C VAL A 627 0.00 -1.28 -16.87
N GLN A 628 -0.08 0.01 -17.23
CA GLN A 628 0.44 1.09 -16.42
C GLN A 628 -0.37 1.25 -15.13
N GLY A 629 0.31 1.51 -14.02
CA GLY A 629 -0.33 1.65 -12.72
C GLY A 629 -0.81 0.35 -12.07
N SER A 630 -0.65 -0.79 -12.75
CA SER A 630 -1.02 -2.10 -12.20
C SER A 630 0.09 -2.65 -11.32
N THR A 631 -0.27 -3.00 -10.08
CA THR A 631 0.58 -3.75 -9.14
C THR A 631 0.15 -5.22 -9.08
N HIS A 632 0.75 -6.00 -8.19
CA HIS A 632 0.41 -7.41 -8.03
C HIS A 632 -1.08 -7.63 -7.71
N GLY A 633 -1.62 -6.86 -6.77
CA GLY A 633 -3.02 -6.97 -6.29
C GLY A 633 -3.97 -5.91 -6.81
N PHE A 634 -3.51 -4.98 -7.66
CA PHE A 634 -4.33 -3.85 -8.09
C PHE A 634 -4.23 -3.59 -9.59
N ILE A 635 -5.38 -3.30 -10.19
CA ILE A 635 -5.50 -2.84 -11.59
C ILE A 635 -6.30 -1.53 -11.57
N PRO A 636 -5.79 -0.45 -12.14
CA PRO A 636 -6.55 0.80 -12.27
C PRO A 636 -7.85 0.60 -13.06
N LYS A 637 -8.90 1.36 -12.73
CA LYS A 637 -10.19 1.29 -13.46
C LYS A 637 -10.06 1.65 -14.94
N LYS A 638 -9.18 2.59 -15.27
CA LYS A 638 -8.91 3.07 -16.64
C LYS A 638 -7.40 3.14 -16.87
N PRO A 639 -6.71 2.01 -16.98
CA PRO A 639 -5.27 2.00 -17.15
C PRO A 639 -4.87 2.40 -18.56
N GLN A 640 -3.67 2.95 -18.70
CA GLN A 640 -2.97 2.96 -19.97
C GLN A 640 -2.44 1.54 -20.24
N VAL A 641 -2.66 1.05 -21.44
CA VAL A 641 -2.35 -0.34 -21.82
C VAL A 641 -1.58 -0.36 -23.13
N TRP A 642 -0.56 -1.23 -23.19
CA TRP A 642 0.14 -1.56 -24.41
C TRP A 642 0.08 -3.08 -24.64
N ILE A 643 -0.21 -3.47 -25.86
CA ILE A 643 -0.22 -4.86 -26.28
C ILE A 643 0.92 -5.03 -27.27
N ILE A 644 1.77 -6.02 -27.01
CA ILE A 644 2.84 -6.43 -27.92
C ILE A 644 2.50 -7.85 -28.36
N GLU A 645 2.46 -8.07 -29.67
CA GLU A 645 2.11 -9.34 -30.30
C GLU A 645 3.20 -9.77 -31.29
N ASP A 646 3.41 -11.07 -31.40
CA ASP A 646 4.31 -11.67 -32.34
C ASP A 646 3.66 -12.98 -32.85
N GLY A 647 3.10 -12.94 -34.07
CA GLY A 647 2.38 -14.06 -34.67
C GLY A 647 1.12 -14.52 -33.93
N PHE A 648 0.60 -13.73 -32.99
CA PHE A 648 -0.60 -14.07 -32.20
C PHE A 648 -1.86 -13.60 -32.95
N GLU A 649 -2.68 -14.55 -33.38
CA GLU A 649 -4.02 -14.30 -33.93
C GLU A 649 -5.06 -14.75 -32.91
N ASP A 650 -6.16 -14.00 -32.74
CA ASP A 650 -7.24 -14.29 -31.79
C ASP A 650 -8.03 -15.58 -32.13
#